data_c3ecedee9e3a04b518480bdd3dfa9a31
#
_entry.id   c3ecedee9e3a04b518480bdd3dfa9a31
#
_cell.length_a   1.000
_cell.length_b   1.000
_cell.length_c   1.000
_cell.angle_alpha   90.00
_cell.angle_beta   90.00
_cell.angle_gamma   90.00
#
_symmetry.space_group_name_H-M   'P 1'
#
loop_
_entity.id
_entity.type
_entity.pdbx_description
1 polymer ?
#
loop_
_entity_poly.entity_id
_entity_poly.type
_entity_poly.pdbx_seq_one_letter_code
_entity_poly.pdbx_strand_id
1 'polypeptide(L)'
;MSDILKTAALLKEASGFNAVDAPVAQAILDAPQATARQIRSLWGLLGRYRGRLEALGVAYETLVPPALPPQGSDAFMPSSTRVRLSWVETGQGRRIAISFAYDEQLIEILKKLKKTPASPPWYDGAKKAWVLPDDMDLYNEALKALGASGRALDFQVDPDLAKEVQGANEAKSRAYVASRASEAHIDVPTKIPLYPFQKAGVQWIEDRRGRALVADDMGTGKSGQALGYLTRHPEALPALVICPSTLKANWYKEVRKFTDFKPFIVSSKSSLKAFKELGIDAGLEPQAGYDIIIMNYDLLETETPRTWVKALADGDRAVIPDLLTAGQYALNMLQKALKKSSDHKVKARFLEVIRAIELKGDHANKRRYVKAAVNGVPVKDFLKHGFRTLICDESHYLKDFRAQRTLAVFEMAKKIRNVICLTGTPLLNRPKELWSQVYTINPRIFPRFSAFAERYCAAKQGRFGMDYSGASNLEELEWVLRSGVMIRRTKDQVMPELPPKVRITIPMVIDKGLAKYHQEAKEVLERLVGIKQERDAWKLLVDSKSGDERSRFLAEHAEESASKNRLTSVAIKEIEKLKLLAVSAKLDQVIKFVIDAHEQSGKIVVFMVHHDPIDRMVEALSKAGVTVDKIDGRVAGPAREPITNRFQTGDLDILVCGIRAASEGLTLTASHIVVTAELDWNWPRHLQCEDRVHRITQTISPTIYYLVAAGTIEEKIAALIDAKREVVHAAMGESYRTLDETGILDALLEDIVSEGRTLTG
;
A
#
# COMPACT_ATOMS: atom_id res chain seq x y z
N MET A 1 -18.29 24.23 30.85
CA MET A 1 -17.90 24.20 29.43
C MET A 1 -17.13 22.93 29.07
N SER A 2 -16.09 22.57 29.80
CA SER A 2 -15.29 21.36 29.55
C SER A 2 -16.09 20.06 29.70
N ASP A 3 -17.06 19.99 30.58
CA ASP A 3 -17.79 18.76 30.90
C ASP A 3 -18.78 18.37 29.81
N ILE A 4 -19.43 19.34 29.17
CA ILE A 4 -20.32 19.09 28.02
C ILE A 4 -19.53 18.55 26.82
N LEU A 5 -18.36 19.12 26.54
CA LEU A 5 -17.48 18.66 25.47
C LEU A 5 -16.93 17.27 25.76
N LYS A 6 -16.48 17.02 27.00
CA LYS A 6 -16.00 15.69 27.44
C LYS A 6 -17.10 14.63 27.33
N THR A 7 -18.32 14.98 27.80
CA THR A 7 -19.47 14.06 27.73
C THR A 7 -19.88 13.75 26.30
N ALA A 8 -19.86 14.75 25.42
CA ALA A 8 -20.14 14.53 24.01
C ALA A 8 -19.06 13.67 23.34
N ALA A 9 -17.77 13.86 23.69
CA ALA A 9 -16.69 13.01 23.24
C ALA A 9 -16.87 11.57 23.71
N LEU A 10 -17.19 11.35 24.98
CA LEU A 10 -17.47 10.04 25.56
C LEU A 10 -18.64 9.33 24.86
N LEU A 11 -19.74 10.05 24.61
CA LEU A 11 -20.89 9.51 23.89
C LEU A 11 -20.54 9.17 22.44
N LYS A 12 -19.68 9.96 21.80
CA LYS A 12 -19.16 9.71 20.46
C LYS A 12 -18.33 8.43 20.41
N GLU A 13 -17.38 8.27 21.35
CA GLU A 13 -16.54 7.05 21.45
C GLU A 13 -17.40 5.79 21.64
N ALA A 14 -18.48 5.89 22.41
CA ALA A 14 -19.45 4.83 22.58
C ALA A 14 -20.40 4.64 21.37
N SER A 15 -20.14 5.30 20.22
CA SER A 15 -21.01 5.30 19.02
C SER A 15 -22.46 5.65 19.34
N GLY A 16 -22.66 6.55 20.32
CA GLY A 16 -23.97 6.84 20.94
C GLY A 16 -24.82 7.85 20.17
N PHE A 17 -24.27 8.64 19.23
CA PHE A 17 -25.04 9.57 18.41
C PHE A 17 -25.73 8.88 17.22
N ASN A 18 -26.91 9.36 16.83
CA ASN A 18 -27.58 8.94 15.59
C ASN A 18 -26.90 9.57 14.36
N ALA A 19 -27.29 9.13 13.17
CA ALA A 19 -26.71 9.58 11.91
C ALA A 19 -26.87 11.08 11.60
N VAL A 20 -27.87 11.72 12.18
CA VAL A 20 -28.14 13.17 12.01
C VAL A 20 -27.34 14.00 12.99
N ASP A 21 -27.29 13.56 14.25
CA ASP A 21 -26.65 14.31 15.35
C ASP A 21 -25.12 14.13 15.39
N ALA A 22 -24.60 12.96 14.95
CA ALA A 22 -23.19 12.65 14.98
C ALA A 22 -22.30 13.66 14.20
N PRO A 23 -22.60 14.05 12.95
CA PRO A 23 -21.81 15.03 12.22
C PRO A 23 -21.82 16.42 12.87
N VAL A 24 -22.94 16.82 13.47
CA VAL A 24 -23.08 18.11 14.16
C VAL A 24 -22.27 18.12 15.45
N ALA A 25 -22.36 17.05 16.25
CA ALA A 25 -21.57 16.87 17.45
C ALA A 25 -20.06 16.88 17.14
N GLN A 26 -19.67 16.16 16.10
CA GLN A 26 -18.28 16.09 15.62
C GLN A 26 -17.75 17.47 15.23
N ALA A 27 -18.50 18.25 14.46
CA ALA A 27 -18.07 19.57 14.01
C ALA A 27 -17.81 20.53 15.21
N ILE A 28 -18.59 20.40 16.27
CA ILE A 28 -18.41 21.20 17.49
C ILE A 28 -17.20 20.71 18.32
N LEU A 29 -16.99 19.39 18.39
CA LEU A 29 -15.85 18.78 19.10
C LEU A 29 -14.51 19.08 18.43
N ASP A 30 -14.48 19.13 17.11
CA ASP A 30 -13.27 19.40 16.31
C ASP A 30 -12.95 20.91 16.20
N ALA A 31 -13.84 21.78 16.66
CA ALA A 31 -13.60 23.23 16.59
C ALA A 31 -12.45 23.65 17.51
N PRO A 32 -11.46 24.44 17.03
CA PRO A 32 -10.32 24.88 17.83
C PRO A 32 -10.72 25.67 19.10
N GLN A 33 -11.82 26.40 19.02
CA GLN A 33 -12.49 27.06 20.14
C GLN A 33 -14.01 26.99 19.93
N ALA A 34 -14.68 26.11 20.65
CA ALA A 34 -16.14 26.05 20.60
C ALA A 34 -16.75 27.24 21.35
N THR A 35 -17.66 27.97 20.72
CA THR A 35 -18.37 29.11 21.30
C THR A 35 -19.38 28.64 22.34
N ALA A 36 -19.76 29.54 23.28
CA ALA A 36 -20.79 29.24 24.27
C ALA A 36 -22.13 28.79 23.66
N ARG A 37 -22.49 29.31 22.47
CA ARG A 37 -23.67 28.89 21.71
C ARG A 37 -23.55 27.47 21.15
N GLN A 38 -22.40 27.14 20.56
CA GLN A 38 -22.12 25.80 20.05
C GLN A 38 -22.17 24.75 21.17
N ILE A 39 -21.59 25.07 22.32
CA ILE A 39 -21.61 24.21 23.51
C ILE A 39 -23.04 24.07 24.07
N ARG A 40 -23.86 25.13 24.05
CA ARG A 40 -25.26 25.05 24.45
C ARG A 40 -26.11 24.22 23.44
N SER A 41 -25.84 24.35 22.16
CA SER A 41 -26.48 23.48 21.15
C SER A 41 -26.10 22.01 21.34
N LEU A 42 -24.82 21.74 21.65
CA LEU A 42 -24.35 20.40 22.00
C LEU A 42 -25.00 19.87 23.28
N TRP A 43 -25.15 20.71 24.31
CA TRP A 43 -25.88 20.36 25.52
C TRP A 43 -27.35 19.98 25.22
N GLY A 44 -28.06 20.77 24.42
CA GLY A 44 -29.42 20.46 23.98
C GLY A 44 -29.51 19.16 23.19
N LEU A 45 -28.48 18.87 22.37
CA LEU A 45 -28.37 17.63 21.62
C LEU A 45 -28.16 16.42 22.56
N LEU A 46 -27.28 16.53 23.56
CA LEU A 46 -27.04 15.49 24.57
C LEU A 46 -28.32 15.15 25.35
N GLY A 47 -29.24 16.11 25.54
CA GLY A 47 -30.54 15.87 26.18
C GLY A 47 -31.41 14.78 25.49
N ARG A 48 -31.20 14.52 24.20
CA ARG A 48 -31.87 13.42 23.45
C ARG A 48 -31.31 12.04 23.78
N TYR A 49 -30.14 11.98 24.44
CA TYR A 49 -29.39 10.76 24.71
C TYR A 49 -29.28 10.43 26.19
N ARG A 50 -30.19 10.99 27.07
CA ARG A 50 -30.18 10.81 28.52
C ARG A 50 -29.97 9.37 28.96
N GLY A 51 -30.78 8.44 28.44
CA GLY A 51 -30.68 7.03 28.82
C GLY A 51 -29.34 6.37 28.42
N ARG A 52 -28.69 6.83 27.35
CA ARG A 52 -27.34 6.36 26.96
C ARG A 52 -26.26 6.99 27.83
N LEU A 53 -26.42 8.24 28.23
CA LEU A 53 -25.52 8.91 29.14
C LEU A 53 -25.56 8.29 30.53
N GLU A 54 -26.73 7.94 31.03
CA GLU A 54 -26.92 7.20 32.29
C GLU A 54 -26.20 5.84 32.26
N ALA A 55 -26.30 5.12 31.15
CA ALA A 55 -25.58 3.85 30.93
C ALA A 55 -24.05 4.02 30.92
N LEU A 56 -23.55 5.23 30.61
CA LEU A 56 -22.13 5.61 30.66
C LEU A 56 -21.76 6.26 32.00
N GLY A 57 -22.67 6.27 33.00
CA GLY A 57 -22.42 6.84 34.32
C GLY A 57 -22.49 8.38 34.39
N VAL A 58 -23.08 9.04 33.39
CA VAL A 58 -23.20 10.48 33.32
C VAL A 58 -24.67 10.91 33.49
N ALA A 59 -24.97 11.62 34.56
CA ALA A 59 -26.29 12.23 34.76
C ALA A 59 -26.40 13.52 33.94
N TYR A 60 -27.30 13.58 32.95
CA TYR A 60 -27.46 14.74 32.08
C TYR A 60 -27.74 16.04 32.89
N GLU A 61 -28.48 15.93 33.98
CA GLU A 61 -28.85 17.03 34.86
C GLU A 61 -27.66 17.71 35.55
N THR A 62 -26.52 17.03 35.63
CA THR A 62 -25.28 17.59 36.18
C THR A 62 -24.52 18.48 35.19
N LEU A 63 -24.89 18.42 33.90
CA LEU A 63 -24.27 19.22 32.86
C LEU A 63 -24.84 20.64 32.84
N VAL A 64 -24.10 21.61 33.33
CA VAL A 64 -24.52 23.01 33.35
C VAL A 64 -24.21 23.69 32.01
N PRO A 65 -25.24 24.13 31.25
CA PRO A 65 -25.00 24.84 30.00
C PRO A 65 -24.37 26.22 30.29
N PRO A 66 -23.49 26.73 29.40
CA PRO A 66 -22.91 28.05 29.57
C PRO A 66 -24.00 29.14 29.61
N ALA A 67 -23.89 30.09 30.51
CA ALA A 67 -24.77 31.25 30.54
C ALA A 67 -24.68 32.03 29.23
N LEU A 68 -25.81 32.37 28.65
CA LEU A 68 -25.85 33.33 27.54
C LEU A 68 -25.61 34.71 28.08
N PRO A 69 -24.91 35.63 27.38
CA PRO A 69 -24.84 37.02 27.77
C PRO A 69 -26.25 37.59 27.90
N PRO A 70 -26.50 38.52 28.85
CA PRO A 70 -27.83 39.04 29.11
C PRO A 70 -28.46 39.61 27.83
N GLN A 71 -29.74 39.31 27.62
CA GLN A 71 -30.56 39.91 26.58
C GLN A 71 -30.68 41.42 26.86
N GLY A 72 -29.94 42.23 26.13
CA GLY A 72 -29.95 43.69 26.39
C GLY A 72 -29.06 44.51 25.47
N SER A 73 -28.44 43.96 24.48
CA SER A 73 -27.92 44.72 23.37
C SER A 73 -28.65 44.23 22.10
N ASP A 74 -29.32 45.16 21.42
CA ASP A 74 -29.91 44.97 20.08
C ASP A 74 -28.86 44.65 19.02
N ALA A 75 -28.14 43.56 19.23
CA ALA A 75 -27.36 42.91 18.23
C ALA A 75 -28.28 41.85 17.60
N PHE A 76 -28.79 42.18 16.42
CA PHE A 76 -29.48 41.36 15.45
C PHE A 76 -29.18 39.88 15.67
N MET A 77 -30.15 39.11 16.22
CA MET A 77 -30.09 37.66 16.24
C MET A 77 -30.08 37.21 14.78
N PRO A 78 -28.97 36.61 14.25
CA PRO A 78 -29.10 36.00 12.94
C PRO A 78 -30.06 34.85 13.10
N SER A 79 -31.22 34.95 12.45
CA SER A 79 -32.18 33.84 12.32
C SER A 79 -31.41 32.60 11.86
N SER A 80 -31.58 31.48 12.58
CA SER A 80 -30.92 30.23 12.22
C SER A 80 -31.22 29.92 10.75
N THR A 81 -30.18 29.78 9.95
CA THR A 81 -30.36 29.43 8.53
C THR A 81 -30.85 27.99 8.46
N ARG A 82 -32.09 27.82 8.01
CA ARG A 82 -32.67 26.50 7.81
C ARG A 82 -32.03 25.81 6.61
N VAL A 83 -31.46 24.62 6.85
CA VAL A 83 -30.84 23.76 5.83
C VAL A 83 -31.70 22.50 5.68
N ARG A 84 -32.35 22.34 4.54
CA ARG A 84 -33.15 21.15 4.25
C ARG A 84 -32.36 20.15 3.42
N LEU A 85 -32.42 18.89 3.80
CA LEU A 85 -31.81 17.77 3.11
C LEU A 85 -32.87 16.74 2.78
N SER A 86 -33.01 16.40 1.51
CA SER A 86 -34.02 15.47 1.02
C SER A 86 -33.55 14.68 -0.20
N TRP A 87 -34.24 13.59 -0.49
CA TRP A 87 -34.11 12.94 -1.77
C TRP A 87 -34.71 13.75 -2.91
N VAL A 88 -34.08 13.66 -4.08
CA VAL A 88 -34.56 14.28 -5.31
C VAL A 88 -34.27 13.42 -6.51
N GLU A 89 -35.28 13.25 -7.38
CA GLU A 89 -35.09 12.59 -8.67
C GLU A 89 -34.54 13.58 -9.69
N THR A 90 -33.55 13.13 -10.45
CA THR A 90 -32.94 13.90 -11.55
C THR A 90 -32.88 13.04 -12.81
N GLY A 91 -32.59 13.63 -13.96
CA GLY A 91 -32.32 12.86 -15.20
C GLY A 91 -31.17 11.87 -15.11
N GLN A 92 -30.36 11.93 -14.03
CA GLN A 92 -29.27 11.01 -13.72
C GLN A 92 -29.59 10.05 -12.58
N GLY A 93 -30.85 9.90 -12.20
CA GLY A 93 -31.34 9.09 -11.08
C GLY A 93 -31.48 9.84 -9.77
N ARG A 94 -31.71 9.10 -8.69
CA ARG A 94 -31.90 9.62 -7.33
C ARG A 94 -30.65 10.33 -6.82
N ARG A 95 -30.83 11.48 -6.18
CA ARG A 95 -29.78 12.36 -5.68
C ARG A 95 -30.18 12.95 -4.33
N ILE A 96 -29.22 13.52 -3.60
CA ILE A 96 -29.45 14.24 -2.34
C ILE A 96 -29.46 15.73 -2.63
N ALA A 97 -30.53 16.42 -2.27
CA ALA A 97 -30.67 17.87 -2.37
C ALA A 97 -30.38 18.55 -1.04
N ILE A 98 -29.58 19.60 -1.06
CA ILE A 98 -29.32 20.51 0.07
C ILE A 98 -29.82 21.88 -0.32
N SER A 99 -30.84 22.39 0.37
CA SER A 99 -31.43 23.71 0.13
C SER A 99 -31.36 24.59 1.39
N PHE A 100 -31.01 25.84 1.21
CA PHE A 100 -30.94 26.86 2.25
C PHE A 100 -31.14 28.26 1.63
N ALA A 101 -31.47 29.27 2.45
CA ALA A 101 -31.50 30.66 2.00
C ALA A 101 -30.08 31.08 1.53
N TYR A 102 -30.02 32.03 0.58
CA TYR A 102 -28.73 32.45 0.01
C TYR A 102 -27.74 32.82 1.12
N ASP A 103 -26.62 32.13 1.15
CA ASP A 103 -25.49 32.35 2.06
C ASP A 103 -24.19 32.02 1.31
N GLU A 104 -23.39 33.04 1.03
CA GLU A 104 -22.17 32.90 0.24
C GLU A 104 -21.14 31.98 0.89
N GLN A 105 -21.04 31.99 2.22
CA GLN A 105 -20.11 31.13 2.96
C GLN A 105 -20.50 29.65 2.82
N LEU A 106 -21.78 29.33 2.97
CA LEU A 106 -22.26 27.95 2.80
C LEU A 106 -22.12 27.46 1.35
N ILE A 107 -22.34 28.37 0.39
CA ILE A 107 -22.11 28.10 -1.05
C ILE A 107 -20.64 27.76 -1.31
N GLU A 108 -19.71 28.53 -0.75
CA GLU A 108 -18.28 28.27 -0.92
C GLU A 108 -17.84 26.95 -0.26
N ILE A 109 -18.42 26.59 0.89
CA ILE A 109 -18.21 25.28 1.51
C ILE A 109 -18.62 24.16 0.56
N LEU A 110 -19.84 24.21 0.00
CA LEU A 110 -20.31 23.18 -0.92
C LEU A 110 -19.51 23.16 -2.24
N LYS A 111 -19.07 24.30 -2.74
CA LYS A 111 -18.18 24.39 -3.90
C LYS A 111 -16.82 23.74 -3.66
N LYS A 112 -16.29 23.83 -2.43
CA LYS A 112 -15.02 23.18 -2.07
C LYS A 112 -15.13 21.66 -2.12
N LEU A 113 -16.30 21.08 -1.80
CA LEU A 113 -16.56 19.64 -1.94
C LEU A 113 -16.46 19.14 -3.40
N LYS A 114 -16.55 20.03 -4.40
CA LYS A 114 -16.43 19.68 -5.83
C LYS A 114 -15.07 19.09 -6.19
N LYS A 115 -14.01 19.30 -5.40
CA LYS A 115 -12.66 18.86 -5.75
C LYS A 115 -12.42 17.36 -5.52
N THR A 116 -13.25 16.70 -4.74
CA THR A 116 -13.02 15.33 -4.27
C THR A 116 -13.85 14.23 -4.94
N PRO A 117 -15.13 14.37 -5.25
CA PRO A 117 -15.95 13.26 -5.75
C PRO A 117 -15.87 13.05 -7.28
N ALA A 118 -16.19 11.83 -7.69
CA ALA A 118 -16.32 11.45 -9.11
C ALA A 118 -17.45 12.24 -9.82
N SER A 119 -18.49 12.62 -9.06
CA SER A 119 -19.58 13.48 -9.50
C SER A 119 -19.70 14.62 -8.49
N PRO A 120 -19.17 15.80 -8.79
CA PRO A 120 -19.19 16.92 -7.84
C PRO A 120 -20.61 17.41 -7.59
N PRO A 121 -20.87 18.01 -6.41
CA PRO A 121 -22.11 18.74 -6.16
C PRO A 121 -22.33 19.83 -7.23
N TRP A 122 -23.54 20.04 -7.67
CA TRP A 122 -23.92 21.14 -8.56
C TRP A 122 -25.17 21.84 -8.05
N TYR A 123 -25.35 23.10 -8.43
CA TYR A 123 -26.55 23.84 -8.14
C TYR A 123 -27.60 23.60 -9.21
N ASP A 124 -28.77 23.11 -8.83
CA ASP A 124 -29.94 22.96 -9.69
C ASP A 124 -30.85 24.19 -9.51
N GLY A 125 -30.85 25.08 -10.50
CA GLY A 125 -31.61 26.32 -10.45
C GLY A 125 -33.12 26.12 -10.46
N ALA A 126 -33.62 25.05 -11.08
CA ALA A 126 -35.04 24.73 -11.09
C ALA A 126 -35.52 24.23 -9.70
N LYS A 127 -34.69 23.51 -9.00
CA LYS A 127 -34.96 22.98 -7.65
C LYS A 127 -34.50 23.90 -6.53
N LYS A 128 -33.79 24.99 -6.87
CA LYS A 128 -33.17 25.93 -5.92
C LYS A 128 -32.36 25.20 -4.82
N ALA A 129 -31.62 24.18 -5.21
CA ALA A 129 -30.89 23.31 -4.30
C ALA A 129 -29.51 22.91 -4.83
N TRP A 130 -28.58 22.66 -3.94
CA TRP A 130 -27.34 21.96 -4.25
C TRP A 130 -27.64 20.46 -4.30
N VAL A 131 -27.24 19.81 -5.38
CA VAL A 131 -27.51 18.39 -5.63
C VAL A 131 -26.22 17.61 -5.50
N LEU A 132 -26.19 16.64 -4.58
CA LEU A 132 -25.12 15.70 -4.36
C LEU A 132 -25.44 14.36 -5.03
N PRO A 133 -24.42 13.59 -5.44
CA PRO A 133 -24.58 12.19 -5.79
C PRO A 133 -25.30 11.41 -4.67
N ASP A 134 -25.87 10.25 -4.99
CA ASP A 134 -26.34 9.26 -4.01
C ASP A 134 -25.09 8.60 -3.35
N ASP A 135 -24.46 9.36 -2.47
CA ASP A 135 -23.20 9.01 -1.79
C ASP A 135 -23.29 9.49 -0.33
N MET A 136 -23.43 8.53 0.59
CA MET A 136 -23.60 8.81 2.01
C MET A 136 -22.34 9.37 2.66
N ASP A 137 -21.16 9.11 2.12
CA ASP A 137 -19.92 9.70 2.63
C ASP A 137 -19.84 11.17 2.28
N LEU A 138 -20.17 11.52 1.03
CA LEU A 138 -20.23 12.91 0.61
C LEU A 138 -21.33 13.69 1.37
N TYR A 139 -22.47 13.04 1.68
CA TYR A 139 -23.49 13.60 2.53
C TYR A 139 -22.95 13.92 3.93
N ASN A 140 -22.28 12.97 4.57
CA ASN A 140 -21.69 13.16 5.91
C ASN A 140 -20.60 14.25 5.88
N GLU A 141 -19.77 14.30 4.84
CA GLU A 141 -18.76 15.34 4.64
C GLU A 141 -19.39 16.72 4.47
N ALA A 142 -20.47 16.82 3.70
CA ALA A 142 -21.20 18.06 3.51
C ALA A 142 -21.81 18.57 4.82
N LEU A 143 -22.46 17.69 5.60
CA LEU A 143 -22.99 18.05 6.91
C LEU A 143 -21.89 18.51 7.89
N LYS A 144 -20.78 17.77 7.95
CA LYS A 144 -19.62 18.14 8.78
C LYS A 144 -19.09 19.52 8.40
N ALA A 145 -18.88 19.76 7.11
CA ALA A 145 -18.34 21.03 6.63
C ALA A 145 -19.31 22.21 6.86
N LEU A 146 -20.61 22.02 6.64
CA LEU A 146 -21.64 23.01 6.93
C LEU A 146 -21.74 23.29 8.44
N GLY A 147 -21.74 22.24 9.27
CA GLY A 147 -21.77 22.36 10.74
C GLY A 147 -20.56 23.11 11.31
N ALA A 148 -19.38 22.97 10.68
CA ALA A 148 -18.15 23.67 11.06
C ALA A 148 -18.11 25.15 10.59
N SER A 149 -19.10 25.62 9.84
CA SER A 149 -19.13 26.99 9.27
C SER A 149 -19.19 28.13 10.29
N GLY A 150 -19.46 27.84 11.57
CA GLY A 150 -19.69 28.86 12.60
C GLY A 150 -21.06 29.55 12.52
N ARG A 151 -21.90 29.16 11.56
CA ARG A 151 -23.28 29.66 11.41
C ARG A 151 -24.24 28.91 12.34
N ALA A 152 -25.28 29.58 12.81
CA ALA A 152 -26.40 28.91 13.45
C ALA A 152 -27.26 28.23 12.37
N LEU A 153 -27.11 26.90 12.20
CA LEU A 153 -27.85 26.13 11.19
C LEU A 153 -28.91 25.24 11.86
N ASP A 154 -30.11 25.24 11.26
CA ASP A 154 -31.20 24.33 11.62
C ASP A 154 -31.31 23.27 10.49
N PHE A 155 -30.79 22.07 10.75
CA PHE A 155 -30.80 20.97 9.80
C PHE A 155 -32.13 20.23 9.84
N GLN A 156 -32.88 20.28 8.76
CA GLN A 156 -34.10 19.52 8.54
C GLN A 156 -33.83 18.41 7.52
N VAL A 157 -33.72 17.19 8.00
CA VAL A 157 -33.43 16.01 7.17
C VAL A 157 -34.71 15.25 6.94
N ASP A 158 -34.96 14.90 5.69
CA ASP A 158 -36.05 14.02 5.30
C ASP A 158 -35.96 12.68 6.06
N PRO A 159 -37.06 12.14 6.64
CA PRO A 159 -37.02 10.93 7.46
C PRO A 159 -36.48 9.71 6.71
N ASP A 160 -36.79 9.54 5.43
CA ASP A 160 -36.33 8.40 4.63
C ASP A 160 -34.81 8.55 4.36
N LEU A 161 -34.34 9.76 4.05
CA LEU A 161 -32.92 10.03 3.91
C LEU A 161 -32.18 9.78 5.23
N ALA A 162 -32.73 10.25 6.35
CA ALA A 162 -32.12 10.04 7.67
C ALA A 162 -32.00 8.56 8.02
N LYS A 163 -33.03 7.76 7.75
CA LYS A 163 -33.04 6.32 7.95
C LYS A 163 -31.98 5.60 7.09
N GLU A 164 -31.86 5.97 5.82
CA GLU A 164 -30.87 5.38 4.92
C GLU A 164 -29.44 5.75 5.34
N VAL A 165 -29.19 7.00 5.72
CA VAL A 165 -27.89 7.45 6.25
C VAL A 165 -27.52 6.69 7.52
N GLN A 166 -28.47 6.57 8.44
CA GLN A 166 -28.26 5.81 9.67
C GLN A 166 -27.92 4.35 9.36
N GLY A 167 -28.71 3.70 8.50
CA GLY A 167 -28.45 2.31 8.08
C GLY A 167 -27.07 2.13 7.43
N ALA A 168 -26.64 3.07 6.58
CA ALA A 168 -25.32 3.05 5.95
C ALA A 168 -24.19 3.21 6.98
N ASN A 169 -24.33 4.13 7.95
CA ASN A 169 -23.34 4.35 8.99
C ASN A 169 -23.25 3.15 9.96
N GLU A 170 -24.38 2.57 10.33
CA GLU A 170 -24.43 1.34 11.14
C GLU A 170 -23.78 0.16 10.39
N ALA A 171 -24.03 0.03 9.09
CA ALA A 171 -23.40 -1.01 8.28
C ALA A 171 -21.87 -0.84 8.24
N LYS A 172 -21.37 0.39 8.13
CA LYS A 172 -19.93 0.68 8.19
C LYS A 172 -19.33 0.38 9.57
N SER A 173 -20.05 0.74 10.63
CA SER A 173 -19.61 0.43 12.00
C SER A 173 -19.54 -1.08 12.25
N ARG A 174 -20.57 -1.82 11.82
CA ARG A 174 -20.57 -3.29 11.86
C ARG A 174 -19.39 -3.87 11.05
N ALA A 175 -19.16 -3.33 9.86
CA ALA A 175 -18.05 -3.73 9.02
C ALA A 175 -16.68 -3.46 9.65
N TYR A 176 -16.52 -2.31 10.29
CA TYR A 176 -15.28 -1.99 11.02
C TYR A 176 -15.00 -3.00 12.14
N VAL A 177 -16.01 -3.38 12.91
CA VAL A 177 -15.90 -4.42 13.94
C VAL A 177 -15.57 -5.78 13.30
N ALA A 178 -16.31 -6.18 12.26
CA ALA A 178 -16.10 -7.43 11.54
C ALA A 178 -14.69 -7.55 10.91
N SER A 179 -14.05 -6.41 10.57
CA SER A 179 -12.69 -6.38 10.02
C SER A 179 -11.61 -6.84 11.02
N ARG A 180 -11.97 -7.04 12.28
CA ARG A 180 -11.14 -7.52 13.37
C ARG A 180 -11.59 -8.87 13.92
N ALA A 181 -12.65 -9.46 13.35
CA ALA A 181 -13.20 -10.72 13.85
C ALA A 181 -12.17 -11.84 13.79
N SER A 182 -11.99 -12.55 14.92
CA SER A 182 -11.10 -13.70 15.07
C SER A 182 -11.78 -15.04 14.76
N GLU A 183 -13.12 -15.04 14.55
CA GLU A 183 -13.88 -16.24 14.28
C GLU A 183 -15.11 -15.98 13.42
N ALA A 184 -15.56 -16.98 12.70
CA ALA A 184 -16.86 -17.03 12.05
C ALA A 184 -17.40 -18.47 12.04
N HIS A 185 -18.71 -18.59 12.22
CA HIS A 185 -19.41 -19.87 12.26
C HIS A 185 -20.02 -20.20 10.89
N ILE A 186 -19.16 -20.27 9.87
CA ILE A 186 -19.55 -20.69 8.52
C ILE A 186 -18.91 -22.04 8.18
N ASP A 187 -19.63 -22.81 7.39
CA ASP A 187 -19.03 -24.01 6.80
C ASP A 187 -18.24 -23.63 5.55
N VAL A 188 -17.01 -24.12 5.46
CA VAL A 188 -16.12 -23.88 4.32
C VAL A 188 -15.59 -25.24 3.84
N PRO A 189 -16.08 -25.76 2.72
CA PRO A 189 -15.80 -27.12 2.25
C PRO A 189 -14.40 -27.22 1.61
N THR A 190 -13.38 -27.07 2.42
CA THR A 190 -11.97 -27.29 2.05
C THR A 190 -11.51 -28.66 2.53
N LYS A 191 -10.57 -29.31 1.80
CA LYS A 191 -10.00 -30.61 2.18
C LYS A 191 -9.36 -30.61 3.57
N ILE A 192 -8.74 -29.49 3.93
CA ILE A 192 -8.16 -29.26 5.25
C ILE A 192 -9.00 -28.18 5.91
N PRO A 193 -9.55 -28.41 7.11
CA PRO A 193 -10.36 -27.43 7.81
C PRO A 193 -9.62 -26.10 8.00
N LEU A 194 -10.30 -25.00 7.74
CA LEU A 194 -9.79 -23.68 8.02
C LEU A 194 -9.91 -23.33 9.49
N TYR A 195 -8.94 -22.59 10.01
CA TYR A 195 -9.00 -22.03 11.37
C TYR A 195 -10.18 -21.05 11.50
N PRO A 196 -10.72 -20.85 12.73
CA PRO A 196 -11.85 -19.92 12.94
C PRO A 196 -11.64 -18.53 12.34
N PHE A 197 -10.46 -17.94 12.51
CA PHE A 197 -10.13 -16.65 11.95
C PHE A 197 -10.03 -16.67 10.41
N GLN A 198 -9.61 -17.78 9.82
CA GLN A 198 -9.59 -17.90 8.34
C GLN A 198 -11.02 -17.97 7.80
N LYS A 199 -11.94 -18.64 8.50
CA LYS A 199 -13.37 -18.63 8.19
C LYS A 199 -13.94 -17.20 8.26
N ALA A 200 -13.53 -16.39 9.27
CA ALA A 200 -13.90 -14.99 9.35
C ALA A 200 -13.37 -14.18 8.16
N GLY A 201 -12.19 -14.51 7.64
CA GLY A 201 -11.68 -13.91 6.40
C GLY A 201 -12.49 -14.29 5.17
N VAL A 202 -12.94 -15.54 5.07
CA VAL A 202 -13.86 -15.98 4.01
C VAL A 202 -15.17 -15.21 4.08
N GLN A 203 -15.79 -15.15 5.26
CA GLN A 203 -17.02 -14.38 5.51
C GLN A 203 -16.85 -12.91 5.11
N TRP A 204 -15.71 -12.30 5.45
CA TRP A 204 -15.40 -10.93 5.04
C TRP A 204 -15.39 -10.74 3.52
N ILE A 205 -14.78 -11.68 2.77
CA ILE A 205 -14.76 -11.64 1.31
C ILE A 205 -16.20 -11.75 0.75
N GLU A 206 -17.03 -12.63 1.33
CA GLU A 206 -18.44 -12.79 0.96
C GLU A 206 -19.25 -11.50 1.20
N ASP A 207 -19.13 -10.89 2.39
CA ASP A 207 -19.83 -9.66 2.77
C ASP A 207 -19.44 -8.49 1.85
N ARG A 208 -18.26 -8.55 1.22
CA ARG A 208 -17.77 -7.60 0.23
C ARG A 208 -18.03 -8.05 -1.21
N ARG A 209 -18.88 -9.06 -1.41
CA ARG A 209 -19.27 -9.58 -2.73
C ARG A 209 -18.07 -9.95 -3.60
N GLY A 210 -17.07 -10.58 -2.99
CA GLY A 210 -15.85 -11.01 -3.65
C GLY A 210 -14.82 -9.89 -3.93
N ARG A 211 -14.99 -8.67 -3.38
CA ARG A 211 -14.07 -7.55 -3.62
C ARG A 211 -13.45 -7.08 -2.29
N ALA A 212 -12.30 -7.66 -1.93
CA ALA A 212 -11.69 -7.49 -0.62
C ALA A 212 -10.16 -7.39 -0.65
N LEU A 213 -9.62 -6.69 0.35
CA LEU A 213 -8.20 -6.69 0.72
C LEU A 213 -8.05 -7.55 2.00
N VAL A 214 -7.44 -8.71 1.88
CA VAL A 214 -7.06 -9.55 3.02
C VAL A 214 -5.63 -9.18 3.42
N ALA A 215 -5.53 -8.39 4.47
CA ALA A 215 -4.30 -7.77 4.93
C ALA A 215 -3.80 -8.32 6.27
N ASP A 216 -4.18 -9.54 6.62
CA ASP A 216 -3.70 -10.25 7.81
C ASP A 216 -2.17 -10.39 7.79
N ASP A 217 -1.58 -10.49 8.96
CA ASP A 217 -0.14 -10.68 9.12
C ASP A 217 0.40 -11.84 8.27
N MET A 218 1.69 -11.85 8.00
CA MET A 218 2.33 -12.93 7.25
C MET A 218 2.23 -14.26 8.01
N GLY A 219 2.08 -15.38 7.28
CA GLY A 219 1.99 -16.69 7.88
C GLY A 219 0.63 -17.07 8.46
N THR A 220 -0.42 -16.26 8.30
CA THR A 220 -1.80 -16.54 8.73
C THR A 220 -2.62 -17.37 7.70
N GLY A 221 -2.05 -17.75 6.57
CA GLY A 221 -2.72 -18.58 5.57
C GLY A 221 -3.77 -17.81 4.73
N LYS A 222 -3.45 -16.62 4.28
CA LYS A 222 -4.31 -15.80 3.41
C LYS A 222 -4.76 -16.49 2.13
N SER A 223 -3.88 -17.32 1.52
CA SER A 223 -4.21 -18.14 0.34
C SER A 223 -5.37 -19.09 0.63
N GLY A 224 -5.37 -19.73 1.82
CA GLY A 224 -6.46 -20.59 2.28
C GLY A 224 -7.79 -19.84 2.40
N GLN A 225 -7.78 -18.58 2.83
CA GLN A 225 -9.00 -17.77 2.90
C GLN A 225 -9.56 -17.48 1.49
N ALA A 226 -8.69 -17.12 0.54
CA ALA A 226 -9.12 -16.90 -0.85
C ALA A 226 -9.63 -18.20 -1.51
N LEU A 227 -8.97 -19.33 -1.27
CA LEU A 227 -9.41 -20.64 -1.76
C LEU A 227 -10.72 -21.08 -1.09
N GLY A 228 -10.87 -20.85 0.21
CA GLY A 228 -12.12 -21.11 0.94
C GLY A 228 -13.30 -20.30 0.40
N TYR A 229 -13.07 -19.07 -0.04
CA TYR A 229 -14.11 -18.30 -0.75
C TYR A 229 -14.50 -19.00 -2.06
N LEU A 230 -13.52 -19.46 -2.87
CA LEU A 230 -13.82 -20.14 -4.13
C LEU A 230 -14.52 -21.48 -3.94
N THR A 231 -14.24 -22.24 -2.86
CA THR A 231 -14.94 -23.50 -2.59
C THR A 231 -16.41 -23.30 -2.20
N ARG A 232 -16.71 -22.18 -1.53
CA ARG A 232 -18.11 -21.81 -1.20
C ARG A 232 -18.84 -21.20 -2.39
N HIS A 233 -18.11 -20.66 -3.36
CA HIS A 233 -18.63 -19.97 -4.54
C HIS A 233 -18.08 -20.56 -5.84
N PRO A 234 -18.46 -21.79 -6.21
CA PRO A 234 -18.00 -22.42 -7.47
C PRO A 234 -18.34 -21.58 -8.71
N GLU A 235 -19.42 -20.78 -8.63
CA GLU A 235 -19.77 -19.82 -9.68
C GLU A 235 -18.75 -18.67 -9.85
N ALA A 236 -17.83 -18.50 -8.91
CA ALA A 236 -16.72 -17.55 -9.01
C ALA A 236 -15.50 -18.07 -9.79
N LEU A 237 -15.57 -19.30 -10.28
CA LEU A 237 -14.57 -19.89 -11.19
C LEU A 237 -14.92 -19.58 -12.66
N PRO A 238 -13.95 -19.59 -13.58
CA PRO A 238 -12.51 -19.80 -13.34
C PRO A 238 -11.85 -18.58 -12.69
N ALA A 239 -10.79 -18.83 -11.90
CA ALA A 239 -10.04 -17.78 -11.19
C ALA A 239 -8.65 -17.58 -11.81
N LEU A 240 -8.21 -16.32 -11.83
CA LEU A 240 -6.86 -15.93 -12.20
C LEU A 240 -6.08 -15.48 -10.96
N VAL A 241 -5.00 -16.16 -10.65
CA VAL A 241 -4.07 -15.79 -9.56
C VAL A 241 -2.84 -15.13 -10.16
N ILE A 242 -2.56 -13.90 -9.74
CA ILE A 242 -1.34 -13.17 -10.09
C ILE A 242 -0.50 -13.02 -8.82
N CYS A 243 0.70 -13.56 -8.85
CA CYS A 243 1.60 -13.60 -7.71
C CYS A 243 3.05 -13.32 -8.13
N PRO A 244 4.01 -13.07 -7.22
CA PRO A 244 5.43 -13.14 -7.52
C PRO A 244 5.84 -14.47 -8.16
N SER A 245 6.85 -14.45 -9.02
CA SER A 245 7.29 -15.65 -9.76
C SER A 245 7.67 -16.82 -8.85
N THR A 246 8.22 -16.51 -7.69
CA THR A 246 8.64 -17.45 -6.63
C THR A 246 7.47 -18.17 -5.97
N LEU A 247 6.27 -17.58 -5.97
CA LEU A 247 5.08 -18.10 -5.29
C LEU A 247 4.21 -19.00 -6.19
N LYS A 248 4.47 -19.09 -7.49
CA LYS A 248 3.63 -19.89 -8.41
C LYS A 248 3.52 -21.35 -7.99
N ALA A 249 4.65 -21.99 -7.69
CA ALA A 249 4.68 -23.38 -7.25
C ALA A 249 3.97 -23.57 -5.90
N ASN A 250 4.11 -22.59 -4.97
CA ASN A 250 3.41 -22.61 -3.70
C ASN A 250 1.89 -22.53 -3.90
N TRP A 251 1.42 -21.61 -4.77
CA TRP A 251 -0.01 -21.53 -5.10
C TRP A 251 -0.55 -22.83 -5.71
N TYR A 252 0.20 -23.45 -6.59
CA TYR A 252 -0.17 -24.76 -7.16
C TYR A 252 -0.40 -25.81 -6.05
N LYS A 253 0.51 -25.89 -5.07
CA LYS A 253 0.38 -26.79 -3.93
C LYS A 253 -0.78 -26.44 -3.01
N GLU A 254 -0.95 -25.17 -2.69
CA GLU A 254 -2.06 -24.68 -1.84
C GLU A 254 -3.41 -25.03 -2.46
N VAL A 255 -3.59 -24.82 -3.78
CA VAL A 255 -4.81 -25.20 -4.49
C VAL A 255 -5.09 -26.68 -4.33
N ARG A 256 -4.14 -27.55 -4.58
CA ARG A 256 -4.31 -29.01 -4.45
C ARG A 256 -4.48 -29.50 -3.00
N LYS A 257 -3.88 -28.77 -2.08
CA LYS A 257 -3.94 -29.06 -0.63
C LYS A 257 -5.33 -28.75 -0.07
N PHE A 258 -5.92 -27.63 -0.44
CA PHE A 258 -7.18 -27.15 0.12
C PHE A 258 -8.41 -27.52 -0.70
N THR A 259 -8.26 -27.78 -2.00
CA THR A 259 -9.38 -27.91 -2.94
C THR A 259 -9.18 -29.07 -3.93
N ASP A 260 -10.27 -29.46 -4.61
CA ASP A 260 -10.24 -30.36 -5.77
C ASP A 260 -10.05 -29.62 -7.11
N PHE A 261 -9.87 -28.31 -7.08
CA PHE A 261 -9.68 -27.50 -8.27
C PHE A 261 -8.42 -27.86 -9.02
N LYS A 262 -8.46 -27.72 -10.34
CA LYS A 262 -7.35 -28.00 -11.26
C LYS A 262 -6.53 -26.74 -11.51
N PRO A 263 -5.33 -26.59 -10.91
CA PRO A 263 -4.46 -25.45 -11.16
C PRO A 263 -3.63 -25.62 -12.43
N PHE A 264 -3.36 -24.50 -13.12
CA PHE A 264 -2.42 -24.43 -14.22
C PHE A 264 -1.42 -23.28 -14.00
N ILE A 265 -0.11 -23.56 -14.15
CA ILE A 265 0.95 -22.55 -14.03
C ILE A 265 1.39 -22.07 -15.39
N VAL A 266 1.27 -20.77 -15.64
CA VAL A 266 1.91 -20.12 -16.78
C VAL A 266 3.38 -19.87 -16.44
N SER A 267 4.30 -20.58 -17.11
CA SER A 267 5.69 -20.70 -16.64
C SER A 267 6.64 -19.62 -17.12
N SER A 268 6.49 -19.05 -18.32
CA SER A 268 7.45 -18.07 -18.85
C SER A 268 6.86 -17.11 -19.88
N LYS A 269 7.59 -16.00 -20.15
CA LYS A 269 7.28 -15.07 -21.25
C LYS A 269 7.36 -15.74 -22.63
N SER A 270 8.19 -16.76 -22.79
CA SER A 270 8.35 -17.50 -24.05
C SER A 270 7.25 -18.54 -24.31
N SER A 271 6.34 -18.74 -23.37
CA SER A 271 5.27 -19.74 -23.54
C SER A 271 4.04 -19.18 -24.25
N LEU A 272 4.22 -18.58 -25.44
CA LEU A 272 3.17 -18.57 -26.48
C LEU A 272 2.48 -19.95 -26.56
N LYS A 273 3.27 -21.01 -26.33
CA LYS A 273 2.80 -22.38 -26.23
C LYS A 273 1.81 -22.61 -25.06
N ALA A 274 2.05 -22.04 -23.90
CA ALA A 274 1.14 -22.17 -22.77
C ALA A 274 -0.19 -21.40 -22.99
N PHE A 275 -0.15 -20.26 -23.67
CA PHE A 275 -1.38 -19.57 -24.06
C PHE A 275 -2.11 -20.29 -25.20
N LYS A 276 -1.39 -20.93 -26.13
CA LYS A 276 -1.97 -21.83 -27.15
C LYS A 276 -2.60 -23.06 -26.50
N GLU A 277 -1.96 -23.65 -25.52
CA GLU A 277 -2.49 -24.78 -24.75
C GLU A 277 -3.76 -24.39 -23.96
N LEU A 278 -3.88 -23.14 -23.55
CA LEU A 278 -5.09 -22.56 -22.94
C LEU A 278 -6.14 -22.14 -24.00
N GLY A 279 -5.87 -22.30 -25.30
CA GLY A 279 -6.78 -21.84 -26.34
C GLY A 279 -6.84 -20.32 -26.54
N ILE A 280 -5.95 -19.57 -25.93
CA ILE A 280 -5.99 -18.07 -25.90
C ILE A 280 -5.69 -17.49 -27.29
N ASP A 281 -4.82 -18.14 -28.08
CA ASP A 281 -4.37 -17.66 -29.41
C ASP A 281 -5.39 -17.92 -30.54
N ALA A 282 -6.33 -18.81 -30.33
CA ALA A 282 -7.17 -19.32 -31.41
C ALA A 282 -8.63 -18.84 -31.38
N GLY A 283 -9.03 -18.03 -30.37
CA GLY A 283 -10.44 -17.68 -30.17
C GLY A 283 -11.34 -18.90 -29.91
N LEU A 284 -10.73 -20.03 -29.59
CA LEU A 284 -11.43 -21.26 -29.23
C LEU A 284 -11.92 -21.13 -27.76
N GLU A 285 -13.05 -21.73 -27.47
CA GLU A 285 -13.54 -21.95 -26.11
C GLU A 285 -12.40 -22.51 -25.26
N PRO A 286 -12.27 -22.07 -23.97
CA PRO A 286 -11.22 -22.55 -23.08
C PRO A 286 -11.24 -24.08 -23.10
N GLN A 287 -10.17 -24.70 -23.63
CA GLN A 287 -10.11 -26.15 -23.63
C GLN A 287 -10.19 -26.63 -22.19
N ALA A 288 -11.29 -27.24 -21.93
CA ALA A 288 -11.81 -27.79 -20.72
C ALA A 288 -10.75 -28.20 -19.69
N GLY A 289 -10.87 -27.64 -18.52
CA GLY A 289 -10.47 -28.35 -17.37
C GLY A 289 -9.57 -27.67 -16.34
N TYR A 290 -9.23 -26.40 -16.46
CA TYR A 290 -8.52 -25.68 -15.40
C TYR A 290 -9.45 -24.67 -14.69
N ASP A 291 -9.53 -24.80 -13.38
CA ASP A 291 -10.35 -23.93 -12.52
C ASP A 291 -9.58 -22.67 -12.09
N ILE A 292 -8.24 -22.81 -11.95
CA ILE A 292 -7.36 -21.74 -11.46
C ILE A 292 -6.12 -21.62 -12.34
N ILE A 293 -5.94 -20.45 -12.93
CA ILE A 293 -4.74 -20.09 -13.69
C ILE A 293 -3.80 -19.28 -12.81
N ILE A 294 -2.54 -19.68 -12.72
CA ILE A 294 -1.52 -19.04 -11.86
C ILE A 294 -0.45 -18.43 -12.75
N MET A 295 -0.23 -17.11 -12.62
CA MET A 295 0.78 -16.39 -13.38
C MET A 295 1.53 -15.38 -12.53
N ASN A 296 2.64 -14.85 -13.03
CA ASN A 296 3.39 -13.81 -12.31
C ASN A 296 3.19 -12.41 -12.91
N TYR A 297 3.43 -11.40 -12.08
CA TYR A 297 3.29 -9.98 -12.44
C TYR A 297 4.13 -9.55 -13.64
N ASP A 298 5.28 -10.22 -13.93
CA ASP A 298 6.18 -9.85 -15.03
C ASP A 298 5.63 -10.19 -16.41
N LEU A 299 4.56 -11.01 -16.47
CA LEU A 299 3.84 -11.30 -17.72
C LEU A 299 2.88 -10.17 -18.12
N LEU A 300 2.64 -9.22 -17.21
CA LEU A 300 1.75 -8.08 -17.44
C LEU A 300 2.48 -6.95 -18.13
N GLU A 301 2.00 -6.56 -19.28
CA GLU A 301 2.57 -5.54 -20.13
C GLU A 301 1.55 -4.43 -20.41
N THR A 302 2.03 -3.25 -20.75
CA THR A 302 1.18 -2.19 -21.25
C THR A 302 1.88 -1.45 -22.38
N GLU A 303 1.14 -1.24 -23.45
CA GLU A 303 1.53 -0.33 -24.50
C GLU A 303 0.93 1.04 -24.21
N THR A 304 1.73 2.05 -24.41
CA THR A 304 1.37 3.45 -24.16
C THR A 304 1.76 4.29 -25.36
N PRO A 305 1.22 5.49 -25.52
CA PRO A 305 1.68 6.38 -26.60
C PRO A 305 3.19 6.60 -26.61
N ARG A 306 3.86 6.49 -25.46
CA ARG A 306 5.34 6.57 -25.37
C ARG A 306 6.02 5.36 -26.02
N THR A 307 5.51 4.14 -25.77
CA THR A 307 6.06 2.92 -26.40
C THR A 307 5.79 2.89 -27.89
N TRP A 308 4.61 3.35 -28.33
CA TRP A 308 4.27 3.45 -29.75
C TRP A 308 5.10 4.49 -30.50
N VAL A 309 5.39 5.66 -29.89
CA VAL A 309 6.29 6.65 -30.48
C VAL A 309 7.70 6.07 -30.67
N LYS A 310 8.18 5.26 -29.71
CA LYS A 310 9.46 4.56 -29.83
C LYS A 310 9.42 3.51 -30.95
N ALA A 311 8.39 2.66 -30.98
CA ALA A 311 8.21 1.65 -32.02
C ALA A 311 8.10 2.27 -33.43
N LEU A 312 7.39 3.41 -33.54
CA LEU A 312 7.33 4.16 -34.81
C LEU A 312 8.71 4.70 -35.21
N ALA A 313 9.52 5.14 -34.27
CA ALA A 313 10.91 5.57 -34.54
C ALA A 313 11.75 4.40 -35.07
N ASP A 314 11.56 3.21 -34.51
CA ASP A 314 12.24 1.97 -34.93
C ASP A 314 11.68 1.41 -36.26
N GLY A 315 10.62 1.99 -36.81
CA GLY A 315 10.06 1.65 -38.15
C GLY A 315 8.76 0.86 -38.11
N ASP A 316 8.24 0.52 -36.94
CA ASP A 316 6.97 -0.19 -36.80
C ASP A 316 5.77 0.73 -37.08
N ARG A 317 5.14 0.55 -38.22
CA ARG A 317 3.96 1.32 -38.64
C ARG A 317 2.63 0.76 -38.09
N ALA A 318 2.63 -0.45 -37.55
CA ALA A 318 1.43 -1.05 -36.98
C ALA A 318 0.88 -0.29 -35.77
N VAL A 319 1.71 0.56 -35.12
CA VAL A 319 1.32 1.42 -33.99
C VAL A 319 0.58 2.70 -34.39
N ILE A 320 0.47 3.04 -35.68
CA ILE A 320 -0.16 4.28 -36.16
C ILE A 320 -1.62 4.38 -35.71
N PRO A 321 -2.48 3.35 -35.84
CA PRO A 321 -3.87 3.44 -35.39
C PRO A 321 -3.99 3.77 -33.89
N ASP A 322 -3.10 3.22 -33.05
CA ASP A 322 -3.08 3.46 -31.62
C ASP A 322 -2.64 4.89 -31.29
N LEU A 323 -1.63 5.41 -32.01
CA LEU A 323 -1.21 6.82 -31.89
C LEU A 323 -2.33 7.80 -32.31
N LEU A 324 -3.04 7.50 -33.40
CA LEU A 324 -4.19 8.29 -33.85
C LEU A 324 -5.33 8.26 -32.80
N THR A 325 -5.53 7.12 -32.15
CA THR A 325 -6.54 6.98 -31.08
C THR A 325 -6.15 7.72 -29.81
N ALA A 326 -4.85 7.79 -29.50
CA ALA A 326 -4.35 8.55 -28.34
C ALA A 326 -4.42 10.08 -28.53
N GLY A 327 -4.61 10.56 -29.77
CA GLY A 327 -4.92 11.95 -30.08
C GLY A 327 -3.90 12.94 -29.53
N GLN A 328 -4.35 14.01 -28.89
CA GLN A 328 -3.51 15.12 -28.40
C GLN A 328 -2.34 14.67 -27.51
N TYR A 329 -2.50 13.58 -26.74
CA TYR A 329 -1.41 13.11 -25.88
C TYR A 329 -0.26 12.49 -26.70
N ALA A 330 -0.58 11.73 -27.76
CA ALA A 330 0.41 11.21 -28.70
C ALA A 330 1.04 12.36 -29.50
N LEU A 331 0.27 13.34 -29.91
CA LEU A 331 0.74 14.53 -30.64
C LEU A 331 1.86 15.25 -29.86
N ASN A 332 1.64 15.53 -28.58
CA ASN A 332 2.63 16.18 -27.73
C ASN A 332 3.93 15.36 -27.59
N MET A 333 3.82 14.04 -27.55
CA MET A 333 5.00 13.13 -27.50
C MET A 333 5.74 13.09 -28.83
N LEU A 334 5.03 12.98 -29.94
CA LEU A 334 5.59 12.96 -31.29
C LEU A 334 6.33 14.27 -31.59
N GLN A 335 5.76 15.42 -31.24
CA GLN A 335 6.40 16.73 -31.40
C GLN A 335 7.69 16.86 -30.59
N LYS A 336 7.71 16.33 -29.34
CA LYS A 336 8.92 16.29 -28.52
C LYS A 336 9.97 15.34 -29.08
N ALA A 337 9.57 14.18 -29.58
CA ALA A 337 10.46 13.19 -30.20
C ALA A 337 11.04 13.72 -31.53
N LEU A 338 10.23 14.41 -32.32
CA LEU A 338 10.64 15.07 -33.57
C LEU A 338 11.78 16.07 -33.35
N LYS A 339 11.67 16.91 -32.29
CA LYS A 339 12.70 17.90 -31.93
C LYS A 339 14.03 17.24 -31.51
N LYS A 340 13.98 16.03 -30.94
CA LYS A 340 15.16 15.30 -30.45
C LYS A 340 15.83 14.40 -31.47
N SER A 341 15.14 14.02 -32.53
CA SER A 341 15.67 13.14 -33.55
C SER A 341 16.59 13.87 -34.52
N SER A 342 17.73 13.30 -34.85
CA SER A 342 18.61 13.75 -35.94
C SER A 342 18.33 13.01 -37.25
N ASP A 343 17.70 11.84 -37.23
CA ASP A 343 17.43 10.98 -38.38
C ASP A 343 16.27 11.51 -39.22
N HIS A 344 16.52 11.77 -40.50
CA HIS A 344 15.53 12.29 -41.44
C HIS A 344 14.39 11.31 -41.71
N LYS A 345 14.65 10.00 -41.74
CA LYS A 345 13.61 8.96 -41.94
C LYS A 345 12.68 8.85 -40.76
N VAL A 346 13.23 8.97 -39.55
CA VAL A 346 12.44 9.01 -38.30
C VAL A 346 11.59 10.27 -38.22
N LYS A 347 12.16 11.44 -38.59
CA LYS A 347 11.41 12.70 -38.65
C LYS A 347 10.26 12.63 -39.64
N ALA A 348 10.45 12.06 -40.81
CA ALA A 348 9.40 11.91 -41.82
C ALA A 348 8.22 11.06 -41.28
N ARG A 349 8.51 9.95 -40.63
CA ARG A 349 7.48 9.10 -39.97
C ARG A 349 6.70 9.85 -38.88
N PHE A 350 7.38 10.62 -38.05
CA PHE A 350 6.71 11.42 -37.01
C PHE A 350 5.82 12.50 -37.62
N LEU A 351 6.28 13.21 -38.64
CA LEU A 351 5.50 14.26 -39.32
C LEU A 351 4.25 13.72 -40.01
N GLU A 352 4.33 12.51 -40.59
CA GLU A 352 3.19 11.84 -41.20
C GLU A 352 2.08 11.61 -40.17
N VAL A 353 2.42 11.06 -38.99
CA VAL A 353 1.44 10.76 -37.94
C VAL A 353 0.94 12.02 -37.25
N ILE A 354 1.80 13.03 -37.05
CA ILE A 354 1.41 14.35 -36.52
C ILE A 354 0.32 14.95 -37.38
N ARG A 355 0.55 15.04 -38.71
CA ARG A 355 -0.43 15.56 -39.67
C ARG A 355 -1.74 14.79 -39.64
N ALA A 356 -1.67 13.45 -39.55
CA ALA A 356 -2.86 12.62 -39.48
C ALA A 356 -3.68 12.84 -38.22
N ILE A 357 -3.03 13.10 -37.06
CA ILE A 357 -3.72 13.43 -35.80
C ILE A 357 -4.35 14.82 -35.90
N GLU A 358 -3.63 15.82 -36.44
CA GLU A 358 -4.12 17.20 -36.60
C GLU A 358 -5.32 17.26 -37.53
N LEU A 359 -5.29 16.54 -38.66
CA LEU A 359 -6.41 16.45 -39.60
C LEU A 359 -7.66 15.82 -39.04
N LYS A 360 -7.50 14.86 -38.08
CA LYS A 360 -8.63 14.17 -37.46
C LYS A 360 -9.46 15.08 -36.54
N GLY A 361 -8.91 16.22 -36.07
CA GLY A 361 -9.62 17.21 -35.27
C GLY A 361 -10.08 16.79 -33.90
N ASP A 362 -9.84 15.54 -33.46
CA ASP A 362 -10.16 15.04 -32.11
C ASP A 362 -9.00 15.37 -31.17
N HIS A 363 -9.03 16.58 -30.60
CA HIS A 363 -8.00 17.06 -29.69
C HIS A 363 -8.24 16.71 -28.21
N ALA A 364 -9.16 15.80 -27.92
CA ALA A 364 -9.38 15.34 -26.56
C ALA A 364 -8.10 14.73 -25.96
N ASN A 365 -7.72 15.22 -24.77
CA ASN A 365 -6.49 14.78 -24.11
C ASN A 365 -6.66 13.38 -23.49
N LYS A 366 -6.35 12.33 -24.25
CA LYS A 366 -6.51 10.93 -23.86
C LYS A 366 -5.29 10.42 -23.06
N ARG A 367 -4.86 11.15 -22.03
CA ARG A 367 -3.70 10.81 -21.17
C ARG A 367 -3.71 9.38 -20.61
N ARG A 368 -4.86 8.76 -20.54
CA ARG A 368 -5.06 7.40 -19.96
C ARG A 368 -5.29 6.32 -21.02
N TYR A 369 -5.04 6.64 -22.28
CA TYR A 369 -5.13 5.61 -23.31
C TYR A 369 -3.93 4.67 -23.16
N VAL A 370 -4.22 3.47 -22.72
CA VAL A 370 -3.27 2.39 -22.44
C VAL A 370 -3.86 1.12 -22.99
N LYS A 371 -3.06 0.38 -23.74
CA LYS A 371 -3.42 -0.95 -24.23
C LYS A 371 -2.69 -1.97 -23.37
N ALA A 372 -3.43 -2.63 -22.51
CA ALA A 372 -2.89 -3.65 -21.61
C ALA A 372 -2.85 -5.02 -22.30
N ALA A 373 -1.79 -5.76 -22.04
CA ALA A 373 -1.56 -7.07 -22.58
C ALA A 373 -1.01 -8.03 -21.51
N VAL A 374 -1.22 -9.32 -21.75
CA VAL A 374 -0.62 -10.41 -20.98
C VAL A 374 0.28 -11.16 -21.94
N ASN A 375 1.59 -11.05 -21.78
CA ASN A 375 2.58 -11.66 -22.65
C ASN A 375 2.29 -11.46 -24.16
N GLY A 376 2.01 -10.21 -24.55
CA GLY A 376 1.68 -9.85 -25.94
C GLY A 376 0.20 -10.03 -26.33
N VAL A 377 -0.59 -10.77 -25.58
CA VAL A 377 -2.03 -10.93 -25.81
C VAL A 377 -2.79 -9.76 -25.18
N PRO A 378 -3.59 -8.99 -25.95
CA PRO A 378 -4.39 -7.91 -25.38
C PRO A 378 -5.28 -8.40 -24.24
N VAL A 379 -5.35 -7.65 -23.14
CA VAL A 379 -6.17 -8.02 -21.97
C VAL A 379 -7.62 -8.32 -22.34
N LYS A 380 -8.20 -7.58 -23.30
CA LYS A 380 -9.58 -7.83 -23.77
C LYS A 380 -9.74 -9.23 -24.37
N ASP A 381 -8.72 -9.75 -25.07
CA ASP A 381 -8.74 -11.07 -25.68
C ASP A 381 -8.41 -12.15 -24.65
N PHE A 382 -7.44 -11.89 -23.78
CA PHE A 382 -7.13 -12.73 -22.63
C PHE A 382 -8.36 -12.96 -21.73
N LEU A 383 -9.20 -11.95 -21.51
CA LEU A 383 -10.41 -12.06 -20.68
C LEU A 383 -11.58 -12.81 -21.36
N LYS A 384 -11.51 -13.14 -22.64
CA LYS A 384 -12.51 -13.99 -23.30
C LYS A 384 -12.61 -15.39 -22.68
N HIS A 385 -11.58 -15.81 -21.92
CA HIS A 385 -11.61 -17.04 -21.11
C HIS A 385 -12.61 -17.02 -19.96
N GLY A 386 -13.33 -15.93 -19.75
CA GLY A 386 -14.42 -15.85 -18.81
C GLY A 386 -14.02 -15.85 -17.35
N PHE A 387 -12.81 -15.41 -17.02
CA PHE A 387 -12.38 -15.26 -15.62
C PHE A 387 -13.38 -14.46 -14.79
N ARG A 388 -13.83 -15.04 -13.69
CA ARG A 388 -14.80 -14.44 -12.77
C ARG A 388 -14.16 -13.91 -11.49
N THR A 389 -12.98 -14.42 -11.13
CA THR A 389 -12.21 -14.00 -9.97
C THR A 389 -10.78 -13.66 -10.35
N LEU A 390 -10.30 -12.53 -9.87
CA LEU A 390 -8.90 -12.10 -9.91
C LEU A 390 -8.36 -12.10 -8.48
N ILE A 391 -7.32 -12.88 -8.22
CA ILE A 391 -6.59 -12.89 -6.95
C ILE A 391 -5.21 -12.26 -7.20
N CYS A 392 -4.90 -11.18 -6.51
CA CYS A 392 -3.58 -10.53 -6.54
C CYS A 392 -2.86 -10.84 -5.23
N ASP A 393 -1.95 -11.81 -5.25
CA ASP A 393 -1.14 -12.13 -4.07
C ASP A 393 0.08 -11.21 -4.00
N GLU A 394 0.51 -10.89 -2.76
CA GLU A 394 1.48 -9.84 -2.47
C GLU A 394 1.13 -8.54 -3.21
N SER A 395 -0.12 -8.10 -3.05
CA SER A 395 -0.70 -6.98 -3.80
C SER A 395 0.06 -5.65 -3.66
N HIS A 396 1.01 -5.55 -2.71
CA HIS A 396 1.94 -4.45 -2.61
C HIS A 396 2.85 -4.31 -3.87
N TYR A 397 2.94 -5.34 -4.73
CA TYR A 397 3.55 -5.22 -6.07
C TYR A 397 2.82 -4.21 -6.97
N LEU A 398 1.57 -3.86 -6.64
CA LEU A 398 0.77 -2.86 -7.36
C LEU A 398 0.96 -1.43 -6.81
N LYS A 399 1.89 -1.17 -5.89
CA LYS A 399 2.09 0.10 -5.19
C LYS A 399 2.28 1.33 -6.09
N ASP A 400 2.86 1.15 -7.26
CA ASP A 400 3.01 2.24 -8.25
C ASP A 400 1.90 2.13 -9.31
N PHE A 401 0.96 3.07 -9.27
CA PHE A 401 -0.16 3.14 -10.22
C PHE A 401 0.25 3.45 -11.66
N ARG A 402 1.53 3.81 -11.90
CA ARG A 402 2.09 4.07 -13.24
C ARG A 402 2.81 2.84 -13.81
N ALA A 403 3.09 1.84 -12.98
CA ALA A 403 3.77 0.63 -13.41
C ALA A 403 2.90 -0.15 -14.40
N GLN A 404 3.53 -0.76 -15.41
CA GLN A 404 2.85 -1.52 -16.45
C GLN A 404 1.94 -2.60 -15.87
N ARG A 405 2.45 -3.38 -14.93
CA ARG A 405 1.68 -4.43 -14.23
C ARG A 405 0.45 -3.88 -13.54
N THR A 406 0.54 -2.72 -12.88
CA THR A 406 -0.59 -2.12 -12.16
C THR A 406 -1.68 -1.65 -13.13
N LEU A 407 -1.30 -1.03 -14.23
CA LEU A 407 -2.23 -0.60 -15.27
C LEU A 407 -2.94 -1.79 -15.92
N ALA A 408 -2.22 -2.89 -16.18
CA ALA A 408 -2.83 -4.11 -16.72
C ALA A 408 -3.83 -4.74 -15.73
N VAL A 409 -3.48 -4.78 -14.43
CA VAL A 409 -4.39 -5.25 -13.38
C VAL A 409 -5.63 -4.36 -13.28
N PHE A 410 -5.50 -3.03 -13.39
CA PHE A 410 -6.66 -2.12 -13.42
C PHE A 410 -7.63 -2.45 -14.57
N GLU A 411 -7.11 -2.74 -15.76
CA GLU A 411 -7.97 -3.11 -16.90
C GLU A 411 -8.67 -4.46 -16.69
N MET A 412 -7.99 -5.44 -16.08
CA MET A 412 -8.61 -6.72 -15.70
C MET A 412 -9.68 -6.53 -14.62
N ALA A 413 -9.37 -5.82 -13.55
CA ALA A 413 -10.26 -5.62 -12.40
C ALA A 413 -11.57 -4.88 -12.75
N LYS A 414 -11.57 -4.07 -13.84
CA LYS A 414 -12.79 -3.44 -14.38
C LYS A 414 -13.75 -4.44 -15.01
N LYS A 415 -13.25 -5.56 -15.49
CA LYS A 415 -14.02 -6.57 -16.25
C LYS A 415 -14.35 -7.80 -15.43
N ILE A 416 -13.52 -8.13 -14.44
CA ILE A 416 -13.68 -9.29 -13.57
C ILE A 416 -14.56 -8.92 -12.37
N ARG A 417 -15.52 -9.78 -12.05
CA ARG A 417 -16.51 -9.54 -11.00
C ARG A 417 -15.86 -9.49 -9.61
N ASN A 418 -15.09 -10.52 -9.25
CA ASN A 418 -14.49 -10.67 -7.94
C ASN A 418 -13.02 -10.29 -8.00
N VAL A 419 -12.55 -9.48 -7.06
CA VAL A 419 -11.15 -9.03 -6.99
C VAL A 419 -10.68 -9.14 -5.56
N ILE A 420 -9.80 -10.09 -5.29
CA ILE A 420 -9.26 -10.37 -3.97
C ILE A 420 -7.77 -10.01 -3.97
N CYS A 421 -7.38 -9.04 -3.18
CA CYS A 421 -5.99 -8.69 -2.96
C CYS A 421 -5.51 -9.27 -1.64
N LEU A 422 -4.36 -9.94 -1.65
CA LEU A 422 -3.74 -10.55 -0.47
C LEU A 422 -2.40 -9.86 -0.23
N THR A 423 -2.12 -9.47 1.01
CA THR A 423 -0.81 -8.95 1.42
C THR A 423 -0.65 -9.00 2.93
N GLY A 424 0.54 -9.33 3.42
CA GLY A 424 0.86 -9.21 4.85
C GLY A 424 1.32 -7.80 5.24
N THR A 425 1.66 -6.98 4.24
CA THR A 425 2.19 -5.63 4.40
C THR A 425 1.46 -4.68 3.46
N PRO A 426 0.21 -4.29 3.79
CA PRO A 426 -0.60 -3.41 2.94
C PRO A 426 0.06 -2.04 2.74
N LEU A 427 0.79 -1.58 3.75
CA LEU A 427 1.62 -0.38 3.76
C LEU A 427 3.08 -0.79 3.95
N LEU A 428 3.90 -0.71 2.91
CA LEU A 428 5.34 -0.92 3.04
C LEU A 428 6.03 0.33 3.60
N ASN A 429 5.73 1.50 3.03
CA ASN A 429 6.42 2.74 3.36
C ASN A 429 5.52 3.97 3.45
N ARG A 430 4.45 4.10 2.64
CA ARG A 430 3.70 5.36 2.51
C ARG A 430 2.23 5.15 2.16
N PRO A 431 1.31 6.01 2.63
CA PRO A 431 -0.12 5.91 2.30
C PRO A 431 -0.39 5.85 0.79
N LYS A 432 0.39 6.56 -0.03
CA LYS A 432 0.23 6.57 -1.50
C LYS A 432 0.25 5.17 -2.13
N GLU A 433 0.92 4.20 -1.50
CA GLU A 433 1.06 2.83 -1.99
C GLU A 433 -0.24 2.02 -1.88
N LEU A 434 -1.13 2.43 -0.97
CA LEU A 434 -2.45 1.82 -0.80
C LEU A 434 -3.44 2.20 -1.90
N TRP A 435 -3.32 3.40 -2.45
CA TRP A 435 -4.31 3.90 -3.39
C TRP A 435 -4.55 2.93 -4.55
N SER A 436 -3.49 2.42 -5.16
CA SER A 436 -3.62 1.50 -6.29
C SER A 436 -4.23 0.15 -5.91
N GLN A 437 -3.94 -0.37 -4.72
CA GLN A 437 -4.53 -1.61 -4.23
C GLN A 437 -6.05 -1.43 -4.01
N VAL A 438 -6.43 -0.36 -3.33
CA VAL A 438 -7.85 -0.04 -3.08
C VAL A 438 -8.59 0.28 -4.39
N TYR A 439 -7.95 1.02 -5.30
CA TYR A 439 -8.53 1.32 -6.62
C TYR A 439 -8.75 0.05 -7.46
N THR A 440 -7.87 -0.94 -7.34
CA THR A 440 -8.03 -2.25 -8.00
C THR A 440 -9.30 -2.97 -7.50
N ILE A 441 -9.53 -2.92 -6.19
CA ILE A 441 -10.67 -3.61 -5.54
C ILE A 441 -11.97 -2.82 -5.76
N ASN A 442 -11.96 -1.54 -5.42
CA ASN A 442 -13.12 -0.67 -5.53
C ASN A 442 -12.71 0.78 -5.86
N PRO A 443 -12.75 1.17 -7.14
CA PRO A 443 -12.36 2.52 -7.56
C PRO A 443 -13.28 3.63 -7.05
N ARG A 444 -14.46 3.29 -6.48
CA ARG A 444 -15.39 4.29 -5.94
C ARG A 444 -14.92 4.87 -4.60
N ILE A 445 -14.16 4.12 -3.81
CA ILE A 445 -13.66 4.59 -2.51
C ILE A 445 -12.69 5.76 -2.71
N PHE A 446 -11.70 5.59 -3.60
CA PHE A 446 -10.74 6.64 -3.93
C PHE A 446 -10.62 6.80 -5.45
N PRO A 447 -11.56 7.51 -6.09
CA PRO A 447 -11.64 7.57 -7.56
C PRO A 447 -10.49 8.34 -8.22
N ARG A 448 -9.84 9.25 -7.49
CA ARG A 448 -8.73 10.07 -7.99
C ARG A 448 -7.54 10.02 -7.04
N PHE A 449 -6.36 9.73 -7.60
CA PHE A 449 -5.12 9.74 -6.82
C PHE A 449 -4.82 11.11 -6.20
N SER A 450 -5.06 12.21 -6.94
CA SER A 450 -4.78 13.56 -6.43
C SER A 450 -5.57 13.88 -5.16
N ALA A 451 -6.87 13.57 -5.12
CA ALA A 451 -7.71 13.78 -3.95
C ALA A 451 -7.28 12.91 -2.76
N PHE A 452 -6.96 11.63 -3.03
CA PHE A 452 -6.40 10.75 -2.02
C PHE A 452 -5.08 11.28 -1.46
N ALA A 453 -4.19 11.74 -2.33
CA ALA A 453 -2.87 12.21 -1.93
C ALA A 453 -2.94 13.54 -1.14
N GLU A 454 -3.82 14.47 -1.53
CA GLU A 454 -4.07 15.71 -0.78
C GLU A 454 -4.55 15.39 0.65
N ARG A 455 -5.43 14.39 0.81
CA ARG A 455 -6.01 14.06 2.12
C ARG A 455 -5.11 13.20 2.99
N TYR A 456 -4.45 12.19 2.42
CA TYR A 456 -3.77 11.14 3.20
C TYR A 456 -2.24 11.13 3.07
N CYS A 457 -1.67 11.85 2.08
CA CYS A 457 -0.24 11.84 1.84
C CYS A 457 0.44 13.16 2.25
N ALA A 458 -0.22 14.04 3.01
CA ALA A 458 0.29 15.37 3.36
C ALA A 458 0.93 16.06 2.13
N ALA A 459 0.20 16.04 1.00
CA ALA A 459 0.70 16.50 -0.29
C ALA A 459 1.18 17.95 -0.21
N LYS A 460 2.42 18.18 -0.61
CA LYS A 460 3.05 19.50 -0.60
C LYS A 460 3.60 19.81 -1.99
N GLN A 461 3.59 21.09 -2.36
CA GLN A 461 4.30 21.53 -3.55
C GLN A 461 5.79 21.36 -3.30
N GLY A 462 6.36 20.33 -3.91
CA GLY A 462 7.79 20.03 -3.81
C GLY A 462 8.59 20.60 -4.96
N ARG A 463 9.89 20.34 -4.95
CA ARG A 463 10.87 20.82 -5.93
C ARG A 463 10.58 20.42 -7.39
N PHE A 464 10.10 19.20 -7.59
CA PHE A 464 9.90 18.59 -8.92
C PHE A 464 8.41 18.32 -9.22
N GLY A 465 7.51 19.05 -8.56
CA GLY A 465 6.07 18.85 -8.60
C GLY A 465 5.52 18.51 -7.22
N MET A 466 4.31 17.98 -7.16
CA MET A 466 3.70 17.59 -5.89
C MET A 466 4.46 16.44 -5.25
N ASP A 467 4.89 16.63 -4.01
CA ASP A 467 5.44 15.58 -3.16
C ASP A 467 4.29 14.90 -2.40
N TYR A 468 4.23 13.57 -2.51
CA TYR A 468 3.24 12.68 -1.89
C TYR A 468 3.91 11.71 -0.90
N SER A 469 5.06 12.08 -0.37
CA SER A 469 5.83 11.19 0.51
C SER A 469 5.36 11.21 1.96
N GLY A 470 4.60 12.21 2.35
CA GLY A 470 4.09 12.36 3.71
C GLY A 470 2.88 11.48 4.02
N ALA A 471 2.35 11.67 5.24
CA ALA A 471 1.18 11.01 5.76
C ALA A 471 0.31 11.99 6.56
N SER A 472 -1.01 11.88 6.45
CA SER A 472 -2.02 12.69 7.14
C SER A 472 -3.32 11.91 7.27
N ASN A 473 -4.16 12.24 8.26
CA ASN A 473 -5.49 11.65 8.50
C ASN A 473 -5.50 10.11 8.49
N LEU A 474 -4.51 9.49 9.14
CA LEU A 474 -4.30 8.03 9.06
C LEU A 474 -5.38 7.24 9.77
N GLU A 475 -5.91 7.71 10.88
CA GLU A 475 -7.05 7.09 11.59
C GLU A 475 -8.29 7.04 10.70
N GLU A 476 -8.58 8.13 10.00
CA GLU A 476 -9.67 8.18 9.04
C GLU A 476 -9.41 7.20 7.88
N LEU A 477 -8.18 7.15 7.36
CA LEU A 477 -7.81 6.22 6.32
C LEU A 477 -8.01 4.77 6.77
N GLU A 478 -7.56 4.41 7.97
CA GLU A 478 -7.77 3.08 8.56
C GLU A 478 -9.26 2.76 8.67
N TRP A 479 -10.04 3.71 9.20
CA TRP A 479 -11.49 3.53 9.34
C TRP A 479 -12.17 3.30 7.99
N VAL A 480 -11.85 4.10 6.97
CA VAL A 480 -12.39 3.94 5.61
C VAL A 480 -12.01 2.60 5.00
N LEU A 481 -10.78 2.16 5.17
CA LEU A 481 -10.31 0.88 4.65
C LEU A 481 -11.00 -0.30 5.34
N ARG A 482 -11.05 -0.31 6.67
CA ARG A 482 -11.63 -1.40 7.47
C ARG A 482 -13.14 -1.47 7.36
N SER A 483 -13.83 -0.35 7.31
CA SER A 483 -15.27 -0.34 7.06
C SER A 483 -15.65 -0.66 5.62
N GLY A 484 -14.72 -0.43 4.66
CA GLY A 484 -14.93 -0.60 3.23
C GLY A 484 -14.51 -1.95 2.67
N VAL A 485 -13.21 -2.21 2.63
CA VAL A 485 -12.63 -3.32 1.84
C VAL A 485 -11.61 -4.17 2.58
N MET A 486 -11.02 -3.71 3.69
CA MET A 486 -9.84 -4.33 4.30
C MET A 486 -10.19 -5.09 5.58
N ILE A 487 -9.85 -6.37 5.64
CA ILE A 487 -9.68 -7.12 6.89
C ILE A 487 -8.20 -7.17 7.24
N ARG A 488 -7.87 -6.83 8.48
CA ARG A 488 -6.49 -6.89 8.98
C ARG A 488 -6.47 -7.32 10.44
N ARG A 489 -5.75 -8.39 10.70
CA ARG A 489 -5.54 -8.96 12.05
C ARG A 489 -4.07 -9.31 12.23
N THR A 490 -3.55 -9.10 13.42
CA THR A 490 -2.21 -9.53 13.80
C THR A 490 -2.21 -10.99 14.23
N LYS A 491 -1.04 -11.64 14.22
CA LYS A 491 -0.89 -13.00 14.73
C LYS A 491 -1.34 -13.11 16.18
N ASP A 492 -0.98 -12.15 17.01
CA ASP A 492 -1.34 -12.13 18.44
C ASP A 492 -2.85 -12.09 18.67
N GLN A 493 -3.61 -11.48 17.74
CA GLN A 493 -5.07 -11.40 17.80
C GLN A 493 -5.76 -12.72 17.39
N VAL A 494 -5.17 -13.47 16.44
CA VAL A 494 -5.84 -14.62 15.82
C VAL A 494 -5.21 -15.97 16.15
N MET A 495 -4.01 -15.97 16.72
CA MET A 495 -3.25 -17.17 17.11
C MET A 495 -2.54 -16.93 18.45
N PRO A 496 -3.28 -16.72 19.54
CA PRO A 496 -2.69 -16.46 20.85
C PRO A 496 -1.82 -17.61 21.37
N GLU A 497 -2.04 -18.83 20.87
CA GLU A 497 -1.24 -20.02 21.17
C GLU A 497 0.08 -20.08 20.39
N LEU A 498 0.30 -19.23 19.38
CA LEU A 498 1.58 -19.19 18.66
C LEU A 498 2.65 -18.62 19.58
N PRO A 499 3.74 -19.39 19.88
CA PRO A 499 4.77 -18.89 20.78
C PRO A 499 5.36 -17.57 20.31
N PRO A 500 5.53 -16.56 21.19
CA PRO A 500 6.07 -15.27 20.82
C PRO A 500 7.51 -15.39 20.33
N LYS A 501 7.90 -14.62 19.35
CA LYS A 501 9.28 -14.56 18.87
C LYS A 501 10.12 -13.60 19.70
N VAL A 502 11.34 -14.02 20.03
CA VAL A 502 12.33 -13.24 20.78
C VAL A 502 13.42 -12.74 19.82
N ARG A 503 13.78 -11.46 19.92
CA ARG A 503 14.88 -10.87 19.14
C ARG A 503 16.01 -10.47 20.06
N ILE A 504 17.22 -10.86 19.67
CA ILE A 504 18.45 -10.58 20.45
C ILE A 504 19.47 -9.98 19.49
N THR A 505 19.90 -8.75 19.74
CA THR A 505 20.99 -8.14 19.02
C THR A 505 22.30 -8.41 19.75
N ILE A 506 23.24 -9.03 19.06
CA ILE A 506 24.55 -9.38 19.61
C ILE A 506 25.62 -8.53 18.91
N PRO A 507 26.29 -7.62 19.63
CA PRO A 507 27.46 -6.92 19.09
C PRO A 507 28.62 -7.90 18.94
N MET A 508 29.13 -8.03 17.72
CA MET A 508 30.29 -8.85 17.40
C MET A 508 31.57 -7.98 17.46
N VAL A 509 32.41 -8.25 18.44
CA VAL A 509 33.68 -7.54 18.61
C VAL A 509 34.71 -8.07 17.60
N ILE A 510 35.21 -7.24 16.73
CA ILE A 510 36.11 -7.60 15.65
C ILE A 510 37.54 -7.22 16.03
N ASP A 511 38.28 -8.11 16.67
CA ASP A 511 39.65 -7.79 17.17
C ASP A 511 40.67 -7.63 16.05
N LYS A 512 40.72 -8.55 15.08
CA LYS A 512 41.71 -8.57 14.00
C LYS A 512 41.24 -7.98 12.67
N GLY A 513 39.93 -7.90 12.45
CA GLY A 513 39.34 -7.41 11.19
C GLY A 513 39.02 -5.91 11.21
N LEU A 514 38.89 -5.28 12.39
CA LEU A 514 38.39 -3.91 12.53
C LEU A 514 39.41 -2.88 11.96
N ALA A 515 40.70 -3.04 12.23
CA ALA A 515 41.71 -2.16 11.67
C ALA A 515 41.75 -2.21 10.13
N LYS A 516 41.63 -3.42 9.58
CA LYS A 516 41.53 -3.62 8.13
C LYS A 516 40.26 -3.01 7.58
N TYR A 517 39.13 -3.22 8.26
CA TYR A 517 37.85 -2.59 7.90
C TYR A 517 37.97 -1.07 7.84
N HIS A 518 38.51 -0.42 8.87
CA HIS A 518 38.69 1.02 8.91
C HIS A 518 39.63 1.54 7.82
N GLN A 519 40.70 0.81 7.52
CA GLN A 519 41.61 1.17 6.44
C GLN A 519 40.93 1.14 5.07
N GLU A 520 40.22 0.05 4.74
CA GLU A 520 39.53 -0.11 3.46
C GLU A 520 38.25 0.76 3.37
N ALA A 521 37.57 0.99 4.51
CA ALA A 521 36.38 1.84 4.59
C ALA A 521 36.73 3.33 4.39
N LYS A 522 37.95 3.77 4.77
CA LYS A 522 38.33 5.18 4.68
C LYS A 522 38.12 5.77 3.28
N GLU A 523 38.60 5.10 2.24
CA GLU A 523 38.42 5.55 0.86
C GLU A 523 36.94 5.59 0.43
N VAL A 524 36.15 4.63 0.91
CA VAL A 524 34.71 4.58 0.62
C VAL A 524 33.99 5.73 1.32
N LEU A 525 34.35 5.99 2.59
CA LEU A 525 33.79 7.09 3.38
C LEU A 525 34.13 8.45 2.77
N GLU A 526 35.37 8.67 2.33
CA GLU A 526 35.80 9.90 1.65
C GLU A 526 34.96 10.12 0.36
N ARG A 527 34.73 9.07 -0.43
CA ARG A 527 33.85 9.16 -1.61
C ARG A 527 32.41 9.49 -1.24
N LEU A 528 31.87 8.89 -0.18
CA LEU A 528 30.52 9.17 0.30
C LEU A 528 30.36 10.62 0.79
N VAL A 529 31.38 11.16 1.49
CA VAL A 529 31.43 12.56 1.90
C VAL A 529 31.40 13.48 0.67
N GLY A 530 32.24 13.19 -0.35
CA GLY A 530 32.25 13.94 -1.61
C GLY A 530 30.90 13.91 -2.32
N ILE A 531 30.27 12.73 -2.43
CA ILE A 531 28.94 12.57 -3.03
C ILE A 531 27.90 13.39 -2.26
N LYS A 532 27.92 13.37 -0.93
CA LYS A 532 27.00 14.16 -0.11
C LYS A 532 27.18 15.65 -0.32
N GLN A 533 28.44 16.14 -0.27
CA GLN A 533 28.76 17.56 -0.50
C GLN A 533 28.26 18.02 -1.89
N GLU A 534 28.48 17.22 -2.91
CA GLU A 534 28.04 17.51 -4.28
C GLU A 534 26.49 17.51 -4.40
N ARG A 535 25.81 16.59 -3.73
CA ARG A 535 24.35 16.57 -3.66
C ARG A 535 23.80 17.78 -2.91
N ASP A 536 24.38 18.12 -1.77
CA ASP A 536 23.95 19.25 -0.95
C ASP A 536 24.20 20.59 -1.64
N ALA A 537 25.36 20.77 -2.30
CA ALA A 537 25.64 21.95 -3.12
C ALA A 537 24.63 22.11 -4.26
N TRP A 538 24.34 21.03 -5.00
CA TRP A 538 23.29 21.03 -6.01
C TRP A 538 21.93 21.34 -5.41
N LYS A 539 21.66 20.80 -4.24
CA LYS A 539 20.42 21.03 -3.49
C LYS A 539 20.25 22.50 -3.14
N LEU A 540 21.30 23.14 -2.61
CA LEU A 540 21.31 24.56 -2.30
C LEU A 540 21.13 25.43 -3.54
N LEU A 541 21.83 25.11 -4.63
CA LEU A 541 21.74 25.84 -5.89
C LEU A 541 20.32 25.81 -6.47
N VAL A 542 19.68 24.65 -6.46
CA VAL A 542 18.27 24.50 -6.91
C VAL A 542 17.31 25.18 -5.95
N ASP A 543 17.58 25.18 -4.63
CA ASP A 543 16.70 25.81 -3.62
C ASP A 543 16.80 27.33 -3.60
N SER A 544 17.91 27.91 -4.09
CA SER A 544 18.04 29.35 -4.28
C SER A 544 17.08 29.90 -5.35
N LYS A 545 16.48 29.04 -6.18
CA LYS A 545 15.56 29.38 -7.26
C LYS A 545 14.11 29.13 -6.85
N SER A 546 13.17 29.98 -7.29
CA SER A 546 11.75 29.85 -6.98
C SER A 546 10.87 29.91 -8.23
N GLY A 547 9.67 29.33 -8.17
CA GLY A 547 8.63 29.41 -9.20
C GLY A 547 9.10 28.99 -10.60
N ASP A 548 8.79 29.83 -11.59
CA ASP A 548 9.13 29.59 -13.00
C ASP A 548 10.64 29.65 -13.28
N GLU A 549 11.40 30.44 -12.53
CA GLU A 549 12.86 30.52 -12.65
C GLU A 549 13.50 29.15 -12.35
N ARG A 550 13.02 28.48 -11.32
CA ARG A 550 13.47 27.14 -10.95
C ARG A 550 13.14 26.12 -12.03
N SER A 551 11.94 26.20 -12.60
CA SER A 551 11.52 25.29 -13.65
C SER A 551 12.38 25.45 -14.92
N ARG A 552 12.74 26.68 -15.28
CA ARG A 552 13.65 27.00 -16.39
C ARG A 552 15.05 26.49 -16.11
N PHE A 553 15.60 26.79 -14.92
CA PHE A 553 16.94 26.34 -14.48
C PHE A 553 17.07 24.81 -14.57
N LEU A 554 16.09 24.05 -14.06
CA LEU A 554 16.10 22.58 -14.13
C LEU A 554 15.95 22.03 -15.55
N ALA A 555 15.25 22.75 -16.42
CA ALA A 555 15.13 22.37 -17.83
C ALA A 555 16.44 22.62 -18.60
N GLU A 556 17.10 23.74 -18.32
CA GLU A 556 18.40 24.10 -18.89
C GLU A 556 19.51 23.17 -18.43
N HIS A 557 19.49 22.74 -17.16
CA HIS A 557 20.47 21.84 -16.53
C HIS A 557 19.96 20.40 -16.40
N ALA A 558 19.16 19.92 -17.35
CA ALA A 558 18.51 18.59 -17.27
C ALA A 558 19.53 17.42 -17.23
N GLU A 559 20.66 17.53 -17.94
CA GLU A 559 21.74 16.53 -17.94
C GLU A 559 22.46 16.51 -16.61
N GLU A 560 22.73 17.68 -16.04
CA GLU A 560 23.37 17.81 -14.73
C GLU A 560 22.45 17.31 -13.62
N SER A 561 21.18 17.62 -13.65
CA SER A 561 20.15 17.06 -12.77
C SER A 561 20.07 15.52 -12.86
N ALA A 562 20.17 14.96 -14.06
CA ALA A 562 20.23 13.52 -14.28
C ALA A 562 21.52 12.90 -13.72
N SER A 563 22.66 13.61 -13.85
CA SER A 563 23.93 13.19 -13.23
C SER A 563 23.83 13.16 -11.71
N LYS A 564 23.27 14.19 -11.07
CA LYS A 564 23.09 14.26 -9.62
C LYS A 564 22.14 13.17 -9.09
N ASN A 565 21.11 12.79 -9.86
CA ASN A 565 20.26 11.64 -9.53
C ASN A 565 21.03 10.30 -9.60
N ARG A 566 22.04 10.19 -10.47
CA ARG A 566 22.94 9.02 -10.51
C ARG A 566 23.81 8.92 -9.27
N LEU A 567 24.17 10.02 -8.62
CA LEU A 567 24.96 10.02 -7.38
C LEU A 567 24.26 9.24 -6.25
N THR A 568 22.95 9.24 -6.18
CA THR A 568 22.19 8.39 -5.24
C THR A 568 22.47 6.91 -5.47
N SER A 569 22.47 6.47 -6.74
CA SER A 569 22.78 5.07 -7.08
C SER A 569 24.27 4.74 -6.81
N VAL A 570 25.16 5.70 -6.94
CA VAL A 570 26.57 5.53 -6.61
C VAL A 570 26.75 5.41 -5.10
N ALA A 571 26.11 6.29 -4.31
CA ALA A 571 26.14 6.23 -2.85
C ALA A 571 25.65 4.87 -2.32
N ILE A 572 24.55 4.34 -2.87
CA ILE A 572 24.04 3.01 -2.52
C ILE A 572 25.10 1.93 -2.77
N LYS A 573 25.79 1.98 -3.90
CA LYS A 573 26.83 1.01 -4.22
C LYS A 573 28.04 1.11 -3.27
N GLU A 574 28.43 2.31 -2.89
CA GLU A 574 29.52 2.51 -1.94
C GLU A 574 29.14 2.01 -0.53
N ILE A 575 27.89 2.21 -0.09
CA ILE A 575 27.42 1.66 1.18
C ILE A 575 27.33 0.12 1.14
N GLU A 576 26.90 -0.48 0.01
CA GLU A 576 26.94 -1.96 -0.13
C GLU A 576 28.38 -2.51 -0.03
N LYS A 577 29.40 -1.76 -0.47
CA LYS A 577 30.81 -2.13 -0.23
C LYS A 577 31.16 -2.10 1.26
N LEU A 578 30.76 -1.05 1.99
CA LEU A 578 30.98 -0.99 3.44
C LEU A 578 30.31 -2.14 4.18
N LYS A 579 29.11 -2.53 3.79
CA LYS A 579 28.40 -3.69 4.34
C LYS A 579 29.18 -4.98 4.07
N LEU A 580 29.66 -5.17 2.85
CA LEU A 580 30.45 -6.34 2.47
C LEU A 580 31.77 -6.43 3.26
N LEU A 581 32.43 -5.30 3.50
CA LEU A 581 33.63 -5.24 4.36
C LEU A 581 33.30 -5.61 5.81
N ALA A 582 32.19 -5.09 6.36
CA ALA A 582 31.76 -5.36 7.73
C ALA A 582 31.42 -6.85 7.94
N VAL A 583 30.63 -7.44 7.04
CA VAL A 583 30.28 -8.88 7.14
C VAL A 583 31.51 -9.76 6.96
N SER A 584 32.44 -9.40 6.06
CA SER A 584 33.68 -10.14 5.85
C SER A 584 34.57 -10.12 7.08
N ALA A 585 34.61 -9.01 7.81
CA ALA A 585 35.43 -8.84 9.00
C ALA A 585 34.91 -9.67 10.19
N LYS A 586 33.63 -9.91 10.33
CA LYS A 586 33.01 -10.72 11.42
C LYS A 586 32.75 -12.18 11.05
N LEU A 587 32.91 -12.58 9.78
CA LEU A 587 32.40 -13.85 9.25
C LEU A 587 32.86 -15.06 10.02
N ASP A 588 34.13 -15.13 10.41
CA ASP A 588 34.70 -16.26 11.17
C ASP A 588 34.03 -16.42 12.54
N GLN A 589 33.73 -15.31 13.21
CA GLN A 589 33.01 -15.30 14.48
C GLN A 589 31.54 -15.70 14.30
N VAL A 590 30.92 -15.25 13.21
CA VAL A 590 29.54 -15.65 12.86
C VAL A 590 29.47 -17.14 12.57
N ILE A 591 30.43 -17.71 11.84
CA ILE A 591 30.52 -19.17 11.58
C ILE A 591 30.62 -19.93 12.89
N LYS A 592 31.51 -19.50 13.79
CA LYS A 592 31.65 -20.12 15.11
C LYS A 592 30.34 -20.05 15.89
N PHE A 593 29.71 -18.88 15.96
CA PHE A 593 28.40 -18.71 16.63
C PHE A 593 27.34 -19.66 16.06
N VAL A 594 27.30 -19.83 14.75
CA VAL A 594 26.33 -20.71 14.08
C VAL A 594 26.58 -22.18 14.42
N ILE A 595 27.85 -22.61 14.50
CA ILE A 595 28.21 -23.97 14.92
C ILE A 595 27.82 -24.20 16.37
N ASP A 596 28.21 -23.28 17.28
CA ASP A 596 27.87 -23.37 18.69
C ASP A 596 26.35 -23.42 18.94
N ALA A 597 25.60 -22.60 18.20
CA ALA A 597 24.15 -22.59 18.26
C ALA A 597 23.50 -23.86 17.68
N HIS A 598 24.10 -24.44 16.62
CA HIS A 598 23.64 -25.69 16.02
C HIS A 598 23.83 -26.85 17.02
N GLU A 599 24.97 -26.97 17.68
CA GLU A 599 25.26 -27.99 18.68
C GLU A 599 24.27 -27.94 19.85
N GLN A 600 23.80 -26.75 20.23
CA GLN A 600 22.87 -26.54 21.34
C GLN A 600 21.40 -26.73 20.96
N SER A 601 21.02 -26.36 19.74
CA SER A 601 19.61 -26.18 19.38
C SER A 601 19.18 -26.92 18.10
N GLY A 602 20.08 -27.63 17.43
CA GLY A 602 19.79 -28.42 16.23
C GLY A 602 19.71 -27.52 14.97
N LYS A 603 18.57 -27.54 14.29
CA LYS A 603 18.44 -26.87 12.98
C LYS A 603 18.47 -25.33 13.07
N ILE A 604 19.25 -24.70 12.17
CA ILE A 604 19.42 -23.24 12.12
C ILE A 604 19.12 -22.69 10.72
N VAL A 605 18.47 -21.54 10.68
CA VAL A 605 18.33 -20.71 9.47
C VAL A 605 19.22 -19.50 9.60
N VAL A 606 20.11 -19.29 8.62
CA VAL A 606 21.00 -18.12 8.55
C VAL A 606 20.56 -17.22 7.41
N PHE A 607 20.37 -15.92 7.68
CA PHE A 607 20.02 -14.92 6.67
C PHE A 607 21.20 -13.99 6.38
N MET A 608 21.50 -13.80 5.10
CA MET A 608 22.59 -12.97 4.60
C MET A 608 22.16 -12.20 3.33
N VAL A 609 22.97 -11.23 2.90
CA VAL A 609 22.66 -10.39 1.72
C VAL A 609 23.57 -10.73 0.53
N HIS A 610 24.88 -10.79 0.76
CA HIS A 610 25.90 -10.92 -0.28
C HIS A 610 26.26 -12.38 -0.58
N HIS A 611 26.52 -12.67 -1.87
CA HIS A 611 26.81 -14.04 -2.35
C HIS A 611 28.12 -14.61 -1.86
N ASP A 612 29.22 -13.81 -1.83
CA ASP A 612 30.53 -14.28 -1.40
C ASP A 612 30.54 -14.73 0.07
N PRO A 613 30.04 -13.93 1.04
CA PRO A 613 29.88 -14.40 2.42
C PRO A 613 29.00 -15.65 2.56
N ILE A 614 27.92 -15.78 1.76
CA ILE A 614 27.09 -17.00 1.75
C ILE A 614 27.93 -18.22 1.34
N ASP A 615 28.70 -18.11 0.26
CA ASP A 615 29.51 -19.21 -0.26
C ASP A 615 30.59 -19.64 0.75
N ARG A 616 31.28 -18.68 1.34
CA ARG A 616 32.29 -18.91 2.41
C ARG A 616 31.70 -19.54 3.66
N MET A 617 30.49 -19.10 4.08
CA MET A 617 29.75 -19.68 5.19
C MET A 617 29.44 -21.16 4.92
N VAL A 618 28.88 -21.48 3.76
CA VAL A 618 28.55 -22.86 3.38
C VAL A 618 29.80 -23.74 3.33
N GLU A 619 30.88 -23.25 2.74
CA GLU A 619 32.15 -23.98 2.66
C GLU A 619 32.72 -24.26 4.05
N ALA A 620 32.71 -23.27 4.95
CA ALA A 620 33.26 -23.44 6.30
C ALA A 620 32.42 -24.40 7.16
N LEU A 621 31.09 -24.30 7.09
CA LEU A 621 30.19 -25.21 7.81
C LEU A 621 30.33 -26.66 7.28
N SER A 622 30.45 -26.85 5.96
CA SER A 622 30.69 -28.16 5.37
C SER A 622 32.04 -28.78 5.84
N LYS A 623 33.11 -27.96 5.92
CA LYS A 623 34.41 -28.38 6.46
C LYS A 623 34.35 -28.76 7.93
N ALA A 624 33.44 -28.14 8.70
CA ALA A 624 33.17 -28.48 10.09
C ALA A 624 32.31 -29.74 10.26
N GLY A 625 31.93 -30.41 9.17
CA GLY A 625 31.13 -31.64 9.22
C GLY A 625 29.61 -31.44 9.38
N VAL A 626 29.11 -30.19 9.26
CA VAL A 626 27.69 -29.88 9.39
C VAL A 626 27.00 -30.00 8.01
N THR A 627 25.82 -30.62 7.99
CA THR A 627 25.02 -30.71 6.76
C THR A 627 24.39 -29.33 6.45
N VAL A 628 24.86 -28.70 5.39
CA VAL A 628 24.48 -27.31 5.03
C VAL A 628 24.13 -27.21 3.55
N ASP A 629 23.14 -26.39 3.22
CA ASP A 629 22.81 -26.01 1.87
C ASP A 629 22.39 -24.53 1.83
N LYS A 630 22.20 -23.96 0.63
CA LYS A 630 21.85 -22.53 0.47
C LYS A 630 20.68 -22.31 -0.45
N ILE A 631 19.93 -21.22 -0.19
CA ILE A 631 18.90 -20.67 -1.11
C ILE A 631 19.16 -19.19 -1.28
N ASP A 632 19.74 -18.80 -2.42
CA ASP A 632 19.95 -17.41 -2.80
C ASP A 632 19.35 -17.11 -4.19
N GLY A 633 19.66 -15.91 -4.76
CA GLY A 633 19.14 -15.47 -6.05
C GLY A 633 19.59 -16.33 -7.24
N ARG A 634 20.65 -17.14 -7.09
CA ARG A 634 21.21 -18.04 -8.11
C ARG A 634 20.47 -19.39 -8.16
N VAL A 635 19.77 -19.75 -7.07
CA VAL A 635 19.00 -21.00 -7.01
C VAL A 635 17.67 -20.81 -7.72
N ALA A 636 17.45 -21.55 -8.82
CA ALA A 636 16.20 -21.50 -9.57
C ALA A 636 14.99 -21.91 -8.73
N GLY A 637 13.81 -21.32 -9.01
CA GLY A 637 12.59 -21.59 -8.23
C GLY A 637 12.28 -23.07 -7.98
N PRO A 638 12.28 -23.94 -9.02
CA PRO A 638 12.04 -25.37 -8.83
C PRO A 638 13.08 -26.10 -7.97
N ALA A 639 14.34 -25.65 -7.96
CA ALA A 639 15.41 -26.25 -7.16
C ALA A 639 15.35 -25.91 -5.67
N ARG A 640 14.60 -24.89 -5.28
CA ARG A 640 14.46 -24.46 -3.88
C ARG A 640 13.63 -25.45 -3.06
N GLU A 641 12.67 -26.11 -3.69
CA GLU A 641 11.75 -27.02 -3.02
C GLU A 641 12.44 -28.27 -2.46
N PRO A 642 13.26 -29.02 -3.20
CA PRO A 642 14.02 -30.14 -2.64
C PRO A 642 14.88 -29.72 -1.44
N ILE A 643 15.57 -28.57 -1.52
CA ILE A 643 16.38 -28.04 -0.41
C ILE A 643 15.51 -27.75 0.82
N THR A 644 14.38 -27.08 0.62
CA THR A 644 13.45 -26.77 1.70
C THR A 644 12.89 -28.05 2.34
N ASN A 645 12.55 -29.05 1.55
CA ASN A 645 12.04 -30.32 2.07
C ASN A 645 13.11 -31.06 2.89
N ARG A 646 14.35 -31.13 2.42
CA ARG A 646 15.48 -31.68 3.18
C ARG A 646 15.65 -30.97 4.52
N PHE A 647 15.51 -29.66 4.53
CA PHE A 647 15.56 -28.88 5.79
C PHE A 647 14.37 -29.20 6.71
N GLN A 648 13.16 -29.32 6.17
CA GLN A 648 11.95 -29.56 6.96
C GLN A 648 11.87 -31.00 7.51
N THR A 649 12.30 -32.00 6.72
CA THR A 649 12.07 -33.42 7.02
C THR A 649 13.26 -34.17 7.61
N GLY A 650 14.47 -33.59 7.61
CA GLY A 650 15.44 -34.23 8.46
C GLY A 650 16.92 -34.25 8.13
N ASP A 651 17.38 -34.24 6.88
CA ASP A 651 18.79 -34.48 6.58
C ASP A 651 19.66 -33.22 6.41
N LEU A 652 19.07 -32.04 6.54
CA LEU A 652 19.76 -30.77 6.43
C LEU A 652 19.68 -30.00 7.75
N ASP A 653 20.82 -29.69 8.36
CA ASP A 653 20.90 -29.07 9.68
C ASP A 653 20.88 -27.54 9.58
N ILE A 654 21.66 -26.97 8.66
CA ILE A 654 21.76 -25.54 8.50
C ILE A 654 21.35 -25.12 7.08
N LEU A 655 20.46 -24.14 7.00
CA LEU A 655 20.05 -23.54 5.73
C LEU A 655 20.49 -22.08 5.68
N VAL A 656 21.42 -21.74 4.77
CA VAL A 656 21.87 -20.37 4.54
C VAL A 656 21.05 -19.73 3.45
N CYS A 657 20.35 -18.65 3.78
CA CYS A 657 19.40 -17.99 2.90
C CYS A 657 19.81 -16.56 2.55
N GLY A 658 19.77 -16.22 1.27
CA GLY A 658 19.79 -14.82 0.86
C GLY A 658 18.48 -14.12 1.23
N ILE A 659 18.52 -13.01 1.99
CA ILE A 659 17.34 -12.27 2.50
C ILE A 659 16.32 -12.02 1.37
N ARG A 660 16.76 -11.56 0.19
CA ARG A 660 15.88 -11.28 -0.95
C ARG A 660 15.24 -12.54 -1.55
N ALA A 661 15.97 -13.67 -1.53
CA ALA A 661 15.47 -14.93 -2.08
C ALA A 661 14.52 -15.65 -1.13
N ALA A 662 14.75 -15.50 0.18
CA ALA A 662 13.99 -16.17 1.23
C ALA A 662 12.78 -15.39 1.72
N SER A 663 12.71 -14.08 1.43
CA SER A 663 11.57 -13.25 1.82
C SER A 663 10.24 -13.72 1.22
N GLU A 664 10.26 -14.59 0.19
CA GLU A 664 9.07 -15.08 -0.47
C GLU A 664 9.03 -16.62 -0.56
N GLY A 665 7.89 -17.22 -0.24
CA GLY A 665 7.52 -18.60 -0.62
C GLY A 665 8.08 -19.75 0.21
N LEU A 666 9.00 -19.54 1.15
CA LEU A 666 9.57 -20.62 1.97
C LEU A 666 8.78 -20.87 3.26
N THR A 667 8.78 -22.11 3.75
CA THR A 667 8.33 -22.48 5.11
C THR A 667 9.49 -23.19 5.79
N LEU A 668 9.94 -22.64 6.92
CA LEU A 668 11.17 -23.08 7.61
C LEU A 668 10.91 -23.34 9.11
N THR A 669 9.75 -23.89 9.44
CA THR A 669 9.28 -24.11 10.81
C THR A 669 9.97 -25.28 11.53
N ALA A 670 10.80 -26.05 10.84
CA ALA A 670 11.66 -27.06 11.47
C ALA A 670 12.75 -26.45 12.37
N SER A 671 13.06 -25.17 12.16
CA SER A 671 13.96 -24.42 13.04
C SER A 671 13.16 -23.47 13.95
N HIS A 672 13.66 -23.25 15.16
CA HIS A 672 13.27 -22.16 16.04
C HIS A 672 14.40 -21.15 16.27
N ILE A 673 15.56 -21.37 15.66
CA ILE A 673 16.71 -20.46 15.72
C ILE A 673 16.93 -19.81 14.36
N VAL A 674 16.96 -18.49 14.37
CA VAL A 674 17.25 -17.66 13.19
C VAL A 674 18.47 -16.80 13.49
N VAL A 675 19.44 -16.84 12.61
CA VAL A 675 20.64 -15.98 12.69
C VAL A 675 20.64 -15.02 11.52
N THR A 676 20.43 -13.73 11.78
CA THR A 676 20.61 -12.67 10.80
C THR A 676 22.07 -12.23 10.86
N ALA A 677 22.87 -12.84 10.00
CA ALA A 677 24.30 -12.61 9.93
C ALA A 677 24.68 -11.33 9.18
N GLU A 678 23.77 -10.81 8.38
CA GLU A 678 23.93 -9.56 7.62
C GLU A 678 22.62 -8.79 7.54
N LEU A 679 22.65 -7.47 7.66
CA LEU A 679 21.47 -6.62 7.69
C LEU A 679 21.12 -6.08 6.28
N ASP A 680 19.84 -6.17 5.90
CA ASP A 680 19.26 -5.37 4.80
C ASP A 680 18.61 -4.10 5.41
N TRP A 681 18.70 -2.99 4.75
CA TRP A 681 18.06 -1.73 5.20
C TRP A 681 16.53 -1.76 5.16
N ASN A 682 15.95 -2.77 4.53
CA ASN A 682 14.52 -2.92 4.38
C ASN A 682 13.96 -3.78 5.52
N TRP A 683 13.52 -3.14 6.63
CA TRP A 683 12.91 -3.83 7.77
C TRP A 683 11.79 -4.81 7.39
N PRO A 684 10.81 -4.48 6.52
CA PRO A 684 9.82 -5.45 6.06
C PRO A 684 10.39 -6.78 5.54
N ARG A 685 11.58 -6.78 4.91
CA ARG A 685 12.23 -8.02 4.47
C ARG A 685 12.72 -8.85 5.64
N HIS A 686 13.24 -8.22 6.69
CA HIS A 686 13.59 -8.94 7.91
C HIS A 686 12.36 -9.60 8.53
N LEU A 687 11.25 -8.87 8.67
CA LEU A 687 9.98 -9.43 9.13
C LEU A 687 9.52 -10.63 8.26
N GLN A 688 9.64 -10.51 6.95
CA GLN A 688 9.32 -11.60 6.03
C GLN A 688 10.19 -12.84 6.28
N CYS A 689 11.49 -12.64 6.49
CA CYS A 689 12.43 -13.72 6.81
C CYS A 689 12.11 -14.37 8.16
N GLU A 690 11.91 -13.59 9.22
CA GLU A 690 11.48 -14.10 10.54
C GLU A 690 10.19 -14.92 10.44
N ASP A 691 9.25 -14.42 9.63
CA ASP A 691 7.94 -15.07 9.45
C ASP A 691 8.01 -16.33 8.54
N ARG A 692 9.20 -16.71 8.02
CA ARG A 692 9.42 -18.05 7.43
C ARG A 692 9.49 -19.13 8.53
N VAL A 693 9.96 -18.77 9.70
CA VAL A 693 10.08 -19.63 10.89
C VAL A 693 8.88 -19.46 11.80
N HIS A 694 8.42 -18.23 12.04
CA HIS A 694 7.30 -17.89 12.92
C HIS A 694 5.95 -18.00 12.18
N ARG A 695 5.41 -19.22 12.05
CA ARG A 695 4.15 -19.55 11.34
C ARG A 695 3.26 -20.47 12.16
N ILE A 696 2.02 -20.67 11.69
CA ILE A 696 0.97 -21.51 12.32
C ILE A 696 1.47 -22.85 12.86
N THR A 697 2.44 -23.48 12.21
CA THR A 697 2.97 -24.80 12.63
C THR A 697 4.15 -24.72 13.59
N GLN A 698 4.54 -23.53 14.02
CA GLN A 698 5.64 -23.37 14.98
C GLN A 698 5.15 -23.61 16.41
N THR A 699 5.80 -24.52 17.11
CA THR A 699 5.45 -24.92 18.48
C THR A 699 6.44 -24.45 19.53
N ILE A 700 7.62 -23.96 19.10
CA ILE A 700 8.69 -23.46 19.97
C ILE A 700 8.87 -21.98 19.72
N SER A 701 9.12 -21.20 20.77
CA SER A 701 9.38 -19.76 20.66
C SER A 701 10.61 -19.50 19.79
N PRO A 702 10.45 -18.86 18.60
CA PRO A 702 11.60 -18.58 17.76
C PRO A 702 12.50 -17.53 18.38
N THR A 703 13.80 -17.80 18.42
CA THR A 703 14.84 -16.85 18.82
C THR A 703 15.57 -16.36 17.58
N ILE A 704 15.60 -15.04 17.41
CA ILE A 704 16.18 -14.38 16.26
C ILE A 704 17.36 -13.56 16.71
N TYR A 705 18.54 -14.00 16.30
CA TYR A 705 19.80 -13.33 16.61
C TYR A 705 20.19 -12.38 15.47
N TYR A 706 20.38 -11.11 15.80
CA TYR A 706 20.95 -10.10 14.90
C TYR A 706 22.42 -9.90 15.29
N LEU A 707 23.33 -10.41 14.46
CA LEU A 707 24.77 -10.31 14.71
C LEU A 707 25.32 -9.05 14.06
N VAL A 708 25.67 -8.05 14.85
CA VAL A 708 26.05 -6.71 14.40
C VAL A 708 27.54 -6.48 14.64
N ALA A 709 28.30 -6.18 13.59
CA ALA A 709 29.71 -5.86 13.69
C ALA A 709 29.93 -4.52 14.40
N ALA A 710 30.48 -4.57 15.61
CA ALA A 710 30.76 -3.40 16.43
C ALA A 710 31.84 -2.48 15.77
N GLY A 711 31.65 -1.17 15.85
CA GLY A 711 32.54 -0.17 15.24
C GLY A 711 32.45 -0.09 13.72
N THR A 712 31.36 -0.58 13.10
CA THR A 712 31.14 -0.56 11.65
C THR A 712 29.83 0.11 11.27
N ILE A 713 29.59 0.23 9.95
CA ILE A 713 28.33 0.74 9.41
C ILE A 713 27.10 -0.09 9.87
N GLU A 714 27.29 -1.35 10.26
CA GLU A 714 26.18 -2.20 10.67
C GLU A 714 25.50 -1.71 11.95
N GLU A 715 26.22 -1.08 12.89
CA GLU A 715 25.60 -0.46 14.08
C GLU A 715 24.60 0.63 13.70
N LYS A 716 24.97 1.47 12.74
CA LYS A 716 24.11 2.54 12.24
C LYS A 716 22.88 1.97 11.54
N ILE A 717 23.06 0.94 10.71
CA ILE A 717 21.95 0.24 10.05
C ILE A 717 21.05 -0.42 11.08
N ALA A 718 21.60 -1.06 12.11
CA ALA A 718 20.83 -1.68 13.20
C ALA A 718 20.00 -0.64 13.96
N ALA A 719 20.59 0.49 14.33
CA ALA A 719 19.89 1.61 14.99
C ALA A 719 18.73 2.16 14.14
N LEU A 720 18.95 2.32 12.82
CA LEU A 720 17.91 2.74 11.89
C LEU A 720 16.78 1.70 11.73
N ILE A 721 17.11 0.41 11.73
CA ILE A 721 16.14 -0.70 11.71
C ILE A 721 15.33 -0.68 13.00
N ASP A 722 15.94 -0.50 14.18
CA ASP A 722 15.26 -0.45 15.45
C ASP A 722 14.35 0.78 15.57
N ALA A 723 14.80 1.95 15.17
CA ALA A 723 13.97 3.15 15.09
C ALA A 723 12.75 2.96 14.17
N LYS A 724 12.92 2.26 13.03
CA LYS A 724 11.82 1.91 12.14
C LYS A 724 10.87 0.89 12.76
N ARG A 725 11.40 -0.08 13.49
CA ARG A 725 10.58 -1.08 14.19
C ARG A 725 9.65 -0.41 15.19
N GLU A 726 10.16 0.52 15.98
CA GLU A 726 9.35 1.29 16.94
C GLU A 726 8.28 2.12 16.25
N VAL A 727 8.62 2.78 15.15
CA VAL A 727 7.66 3.56 14.35
C VAL A 727 6.60 2.66 13.73
N VAL A 728 6.94 1.47 13.22
CA VAL A 728 5.97 0.51 12.67
C VAL A 728 5.07 -0.06 13.76
N HIS A 729 5.59 -0.33 14.97
CA HIS A 729 4.78 -0.73 16.11
C HIS A 729 3.86 0.38 16.61
N ALA A 730 4.36 1.61 16.70
CA ALA A 730 3.58 2.79 17.07
C ALA A 730 2.55 3.17 16.00
N ALA A 731 2.85 2.96 14.73
CA ALA A 731 1.99 3.33 13.60
C ALA A 731 0.91 2.31 13.26
N MET A 732 0.97 1.13 13.82
CA MET A 732 -0.17 0.21 13.87
C MET A 732 -1.20 0.67 14.93
N GLY A 733 -0.84 1.65 15.75
CA GLY A 733 -1.67 2.31 16.75
C GLY A 733 -1.64 3.85 16.73
N GLU A 734 -0.53 4.53 16.36
CA GLU A 734 -0.42 6.00 16.34
C GLU A 734 0.72 6.49 15.43
N SER A 735 0.40 7.46 14.56
CA SER A 735 1.25 8.42 13.80
C SER A 735 2.47 7.93 13.02
N TYR A 736 2.31 7.84 11.69
CA TYR A 736 3.36 7.55 10.71
C TYR A 736 4.37 8.70 10.50
N ARG A 737 5.67 8.43 10.71
CA ARG A 737 6.77 9.04 9.97
C ARG A 737 7.70 7.93 9.51
N THR A 738 7.56 7.46 8.30
CA THR A 738 8.49 6.49 7.70
C THR A 738 9.42 7.20 6.72
N LEU A 739 10.73 7.08 6.96
CA LEU A 739 11.75 7.41 5.98
C LEU A 739 11.74 6.34 4.88
N ASP A 740 11.72 6.75 3.61
CA ASP A 740 11.93 5.85 2.47
C ASP A 740 13.41 5.45 2.32
N GLU A 741 13.71 4.62 1.32
CA GLU A 741 15.11 4.21 1.04
C GLU A 741 16.03 5.43 0.83
N THR A 742 15.53 6.51 0.23
CA THR A 742 16.27 7.78 0.07
C THR A 742 16.43 8.53 1.38
N GLY A 743 15.42 8.55 2.24
CA GLY A 743 15.49 9.19 3.56
C GLY A 743 16.43 8.43 4.51
N ILE A 744 16.50 7.09 4.39
CA ILE A 744 17.47 6.28 5.12
C ILE A 744 18.89 6.56 4.63
N LEU A 745 19.06 6.61 3.31
CA LEU A 745 20.34 6.95 2.70
C LEU A 745 20.79 8.34 3.16
N ASP A 746 19.88 9.33 3.17
CA ASP A 746 20.21 10.68 3.61
C ASP A 746 20.57 10.71 5.11
N ALA A 747 19.84 10.01 5.97
CA ALA A 747 20.16 9.87 7.39
C ALA A 747 21.52 9.17 7.62
N LEU A 748 21.78 8.07 6.91
CA LEU A 748 23.07 7.38 6.97
C LEU A 748 24.22 8.28 6.49
N LEU A 749 24.02 9.02 5.41
CA LEU A 749 25.04 9.95 4.90
C LEU A 749 25.26 11.12 5.87
N GLU A 750 24.23 11.59 6.57
CA GLU A 750 24.37 12.61 7.61
C GLU A 750 25.19 12.10 8.78
N ASP A 751 24.92 10.91 9.27
CA ASP A 751 25.67 10.29 10.36
C ASP A 751 27.13 10.02 9.97
N ILE A 752 27.35 9.44 8.78
CA ILE A 752 28.70 9.17 8.26
C ILE A 752 29.52 10.46 8.14
N VAL A 753 28.91 11.55 7.64
CA VAL A 753 29.62 12.83 7.45
C VAL A 753 29.87 13.53 8.77
N SER A 754 28.96 13.43 9.76
CA SER A 754 29.14 14.02 11.08
C SER A 754 30.34 13.39 11.83
N GLU A 755 30.50 12.06 11.71
CA GLU A 755 31.63 11.34 12.30
C GLU A 755 32.91 11.49 11.48
N GLY A 756 32.84 11.55 10.15
CA GLY A 756 34.01 11.81 9.30
C GLY A 756 34.70 13.15 9.60
N ARG A 757 33.93 14.15 10.11
CA ARG A 757 34.52 15.41 10.61
C ARG A 757 35.21 15.27 11.96
N THR A 758 34.84 14.29 12.78
CA THR A 758 35.51 14.00 14.06
C THR A 758 36.76 13.12 13.90
N LEU A 759 36.88 12.38 12.80
CA LEU A 759 38.05 11.54 12.50
C LEU A 759 39.12 12.24 11.66
N THR A 760 38.85 13.43 11.11
CA THR A 760 39.76 14.24 10.29
C THR A 760 40.13 15.57 10.96
N GLY A 761 39.68 15.84 12.21
CA GLY A 761 39.98 17.03 13.00
C GLY A 761 41.12 16.84 13.98
#